data_11a94d301fe28cd7937f68b08e7dc9b4
#
_entry.id   11a94d301fe28cd7937f68b08e7dc9b4
#
_cell.length_a   1.000
_cell.length_b   1.000
_cell.length_c   1.000
_cell.angle_alpha   90.00
_cell.angle_beta   90.00
_cell.angle_gamma   90.00
#
_symmetry.space_group_name_H-M   'P 1'
#
loop_
_entity.id
_entity.type
_entity.pdbx_description
1 polymer ?
#
loop_
_entity_poly.entity_id
_entity_poly.type
_entity_poly.pdbx_seq_one_letter_code
_entity_poly.pdbx_strand_id
1 'polypeptide(L)'
;MLRRLCWTLLAAVPAWALPVLEVTRDDTHLTRSCRVVIPPGTVIADTNTNGVLHVAADGVTIEFAPGSELRGAPPGTPGDRLRGIGIRIEGRRNVRLINARVHGYFNGLVAVRADGLRVAGGDFSDNYRQRLRSTPRAEDGADWLFPHHNDQIKWRDQYGGALCVEASARVIIREVRVRRGQNGILLDRVNDAQIYDNDCSFLSGWGLALWRSSRNVIARNAFDFCVRGHVEGVYNRGQDSAGILCFEQSCDNVFVENSATHGGDGFFGFAGREALGELWLERERERLRRETGRQEVDELIRVPPEVARDFSARGCNRNVLLGNDFSYAPAHGIEITFSQSNVIARNRLVENAICGIWGGYSSDTLIAENFIAGNGGMAYGLERGGINMEHAAENRILANTFLNNKCAVHLWWDHDAALLRSPGVAGHYRGVSDNVIAGNTFIVDGRHPFANLRPGEQFVVLQLRDDGTNHVRDNVYAANTVRLEVTNAVEFAVSPGITLRREGTPPRYVLPRLKVPGKTRPVGARPHLRGRDKILLDEWGPWDHESPLVRPLAEGGGERAWEVFGVTNLQVELRARGARLEREPGPGGRSELLRLRAEPGVRPFEVLLRGANFQQVLRGTLVSASWEAVFFSWPAATDPRQDPAAWRALATGPTAVQVHLDALDLNYGWRGPKDLGLDAALNQRGPGGDHFGMMARTRLALPAGRWRLATLSDDGVRVVVNGRPVIENWTWHGPTRDEGLYEQPAAGEVEITVEHFEIDGYAVLRLEIEPAD
;
A
#
# COMPACT_ATOMS: atom_id res chain seq x y z
N MET A 1 -21.28 -30.07 70.88
CA MET A 1 -20.18 -29.11 70.53
C MET A 1 -20.51 -28.47 69.23
N LEU A 2 -21.14 -27.30 69.31
CA LEU A 2 -21.50 -26.45 68.12
C LEU A 2 -20.26 -25.66 67.69
N ARG A 3 -19.80 -25.82 66.43
CA ARG A 3 -18.87 -24.89 65.79
C ARG A 3 -19.66 -23.82 65.07
N ARG A 4 -19.55 -22.57 65.48
CA ARG A 4 -20.06 -21.36 64.82
C ARG A 4 -19.17 -21.11 63.61
N LEU A 5 -19.76 -21.12 62.40
CA LEU A 5 -19.15 -20.54 61.20
C LEU A 5 -19.34 -18.99 61.26
N CYS A 6 -18.25 -18.29 61.37
CA CYS A 6 -18.23 -16.82 61.09
C CYS A 6 -18.16 -16.61 59.57
N TRP A 7 -19.21 -16.08 58.99
CA TRP A 7 -19.20 -15.53 57.66
C TRP A 7 -18.66 -14.09 57.72
N THR A 8 -17.44 -13.87 57.27
CA THR A 8 -16.93 -12.53 57.03
C THR A 8 -17.53 -12.05 55.69
N LEU A 9 -18.49 -11.15 55.79
CA LEU A 9 -18.96 -10.32 54.70
C LEU A 9 -17.77 -9.44 54.24
N LEU A 10 -17.15 -9.80 53.14
CA LEU A 10 -16.33 -8.84 52.39
C LEU A 10 -17.29 -7.81 51.80
N ALA A 11 -17.37 -6.65 52.43
CA ALA A 11 -18.03 -5.48 51.85
C ALA A 11 -17.28 -5.14 50.55
N ALA A 12 -17.98 -5.29 49.42
CA ALA A 12 -17.51 -4.78 48.15
C ALA A 12 -17.41 -3.23 48.31
N VAL A 13 -16.19 -2.72 48.31
CA VAL A 13 -15.94 -1.29 48.28
C VAL A 13 -16.58 -0.79 46.95
N PRO A 14 -17.51 0.15 47.02
CA PRO A 14 -18.13 0.70 45.82
C PRO A 14 -17.02 1.30 44.96
N ALA A 15 -16.89 0.81 43.70
CA ALA A 15 -16.02 1.40 42.70
C ALA A 15 -16.50 2.89 42.58
N TRP A 16 -15.68 3.83 43.06
CA TRP A 16 -15.96 5.24 42.99
C TRP A 16 -16.17 5.60 41.52
N ALA A 17 -17.40 6.01 41.18
CA ALA A 17 -17.73 6.45 39.84
C ALA A 17 -16.83 7.62 39.47
N LEU A 18 -16.16 7.54 38.31
CA LEU A 18 -15.34 8.66 37.85
C LEU A 18 -16.18 9.94 37.74
N PRO A 19 -15.66 11.10 38.18
CA PRO A 19 -16.37 12.37 38.01
C PRO A 19 -16.65 12.63 36.54
N VAL A 20 -17.84 13.08 36.24
CA VAL A 20 -18.29 13.40 34.88
C VAL A 20 -17.69 14.73 34.45
N LEU A 21 -17.18 14.76 33.22
CA LEU A 21 -16.76 15.98 32.54
C LEU A 21 -17.50 16.07 31.22
N GLU A 22 -18.32 17.12 31.06
CA GLU A 22 -18.93 17.41 29.77
C GLU A 22 -17.94 18.17 28.89
N VAL A 23 -17.77 17.71 27.64
CA VAL A 23 -16.86 18.29 26.65
C VAL A 23 -17.68 18.83 25.47
N THR A 24 -17.59 20.14 25.25
CA THR A 24 -18.32 20.86 24.19
C THR A 24 -17.45 21.84 23.40
N ARG A 25 -16.16 21.95 23.73
CA ARG A 25 -15.25 22.93 23.13
C ARG A 25 -13.85 22.37 22.92
N ASP A 26 -13.14 22.99 22.02
CA ASP A 26 -11.72 22.80 21.78
C ASP A 26 -10.85 23.13 23.01
N ASP A 27 -9.58 22.71 23.00
CA ASP A 27 -8.60 22.97 24.07
C ASP A 27 -9.07 22.52 25.48
N THR A 28 -9.78 21.40 25.57
CA THR A 28 -10.24 20.86 26.86
C THR A 28 -9.14 20.10 27.57
N HIS A 29 -8.68 20.59 28.73
CA HIS A 29 -7.61 19.97 29.52
C HIS A 29 -8.14 18.99 30.55
N LEU A 30 -7.65 17.72 30.50
CA LEU A 30 -8.00 16.63 31.41
C LEU A 30 -6.91 16.49 32.48
N THR A 31 -7.12 17.11 33.64
CA THR A 31 -6.13 17.18 34.75
C THR A 31 -6.32 16.12 35.82
N ARG A 32 -7.41 15.34 35.75
CA ARG A 32 -7.75 14.27 36.69
C ARG A 32 -8.54 13.17 36.00
N SER A 33 -8.61 12.00 36.62
CA SER A 33 -9.45 10.92 36.14
C SER A 33 -10.90 11.36 36.02
N CYS A 34 -11.53 11.08 34.87
CA CYS A 34 -12.90 11.49 34.59
C CYS A 34 -13.61 10.58 33.61
N ARG A 35 -14.93 10.66 33.61
CA ARG A 35 -15.80 10.13 32.57
C ARG A 35 -16.19 11.27 31.64
N VAL A 36 -15.74 11.18 30.39
CA VAL A 36 -16.06 12.16 29.35
C VAL A 36 -17.46 11.92 28.83
N VAL A 37 -18.28 12.97 28.82
CA VAL A 37 -19.60 13.01 28.22
C VAL A 37 -19.59 14.06 27.11
N ILE A 38 -20.01 13.69 25.91
CA ILE A 38 -20.14 14.59 24.76
C ILE A 38 -21.60 14.51 24.30
N PRO A 39 -22.33 15.64 24.26
CA PRO A 39 -23.71 15.64 23.80
C PRO A 39 -23.84 15.10 22.36
N PRO A 40 -24.88 14.32 22.06
CA PRO A 40 -25.07 13.76 20.72
C PRO A 40 -25.08 14.84 19.62
N GLY A 41 -24.40 14.58 18.50
CA GLY A 41 -24.35 15.51 17.37
C GLY A 41 -23.38 16.67 17.51
N THR A 42 -22.66 16.78 18.65
CA THR A 42 -21.64 17.81 18.83
C THR A 42 -20.47 17.59 17.90
N VAL A 43 -20.08 18.63 17.17
CA VAL A 43 -18.85 18.69 16.36
C VAL A 43 -17.88 19.66 17.04
N ILE A 44 -16.67 19.18 17.35
CA ILE A 44 -15.63 19.97 18.00
C ILE A 44 -14.38 19.90 17.11
N ALA A 45 -14.19 20.92 16.29
CA ALA A 45 -13.00 21.03 15.45
C ALA A 45 -11.78 21.41 16.29
N ASP A 46 -10.63 20.83 15.97
CA ASP A 46 -9.32 21.31 16.45
C ASP A 46 -8.93 22.53 15.60
N THR A 47 -9.06 23.73 16.19
CA THR A 47 -8.95 25.01 15.47
C THR A 47 -7.52 25.50 15.32
N ASN A 48 -6.59 24.95 16.09
CA ASN A 48 -5.19 25.38 16.16
C ASN A 48 -4.18 24.25 15.94
N THR A 49 -4.66 23.05 15.60
CA THR A 49 -3.87 21.84 15.33
C THR A 49 -3.07 21.31 16.52
N ASN A 50 -3.46 21.68 17.74
CA ASN A 50 -2.81 21.23 18.97
C ASN A 50 -3.53 20.06 19.66
N GLY A 51 -4.79 19.79 19.29
CA GLY A 51 -5.66 18.73 19.81
C GLY A 51 -6.84 19.23 20.62
N VAL A 52 -7.99 18.60 20.48
CA VAL A 52 -9.22 18.97 21.19
C VAL A 52 -9.17 18.59 22.66
N LEU A 53 -8.78 17.35 22.98
CA LEU A 53 -8.61 16.89 24.36
C LEU A 53 -7.13 16.77 24.71
N HIS A 54 -6.69 17.51 25.71
CA HIS A 54 -5.33 17.47 26.24
C HIS A 54 -5.28 16.72 27.55
N VAL A 55 -4.60 15.56 27.59
CA VAL A 55 -4.34 14.87 28.86
C VAL A 55 -3.17 15.58 29.55
N ALA A 56 -3.47 16.25 30.67
CA ALA A 56 -2.54 17.15 31.32
C ALA A 56 -1.98 16.64 32.66
N ALA A 57 -2.25 15.38 33.04
CA ALA A 57 -1.73 14.75 34.26
C ALA A 57 -1.31 13.30 34.08
N ASP A 58 -0.40 12.83 34.90
CA ASP A 58 0.05 11.45 34.96
C ASP A 58 -0.94 10.55 35.70
N GLY A 59 -0.97 9.25 35.36
CA GLY A 59 -1.75 8.23 36.08
C GLY A 59 -3.26 8.35 35.98
N VAL A 60 -3.77 9.24 35.14
CA VAL A 60 -5.21 9.48 35.02
C VAL A 60 -5.89 8.44 34.15
N THR A 61 -7.16 8.16 34.48
CA THR A 61 -8.06 7.33 33.68
C THR A 61 -9.13 8.21 33.05
N ILE A 62 -9.19 8.20 31.72
CA ILE A 62 -10.17 8.90 30.92
C ILE A 62 -11.08 7.86 30.27
N GLU A 63 -12.34 7.82 30.69
CA GLU A 63 -13.35 6.90 30.17
C GLU A 63 -14.41 7.67 29.38
N PHE A 64 -14.66 7.28 28.14
CA PHE A 64 -15.78 7.81 27.38
C PHE A 64 -17.07 7.13 27.81
N ALA A 65 -18.08 7.93 28.15
CA ALA A 65 -19.40 7.41 28.47
C ALA A 65 -20.05 6.72 27.26
N PRO A 66 -20.91 5.71 27.45
CA PRO A 66 -21.66 5.13 26.36
C PRO A 66 -22.40 6.20 25.53
N GLY A 67 -22.25 6.14 24.22
CA GLY A 67 -22.84 7.11 23.30
C GLY A 67 -22.07 8.42 23.12
N SER A 68 -21.05 8.69 23.94
CA SER A 68 -20.17 9.86 23.75
C SER A 68 -19.19 9.63 22.61
N GLU A 69 -19.10 10.60 21.72
CA GLU A 69 -18.25 10.58 20.52
C GLU A 69 -17.57 11.94 20.33
N LEU A 70 -16.25 11.94 20.22
CA LEU A 70 -15.46 13.10 19.84
C LEU A 70 -15.39 13.16 18.31
N ARG A 71 -16.07 14.16 17.73
CA ARG A 71 -16.18 14.32 16.28
C ARG A 71 -15.62 15.66 15.83
N GLY A 72 -14.63 15.62 14.91
CA GLY A 72 -13.89 16.80 14.44
C GLY A 72 -14.53 17.53 13.25
N ALA A 73 -15.39 16.86 12.49
CA ALA A 73 -16.03 17.41 11.31
C ALA A 73 -17.46 16.89 11.16
N PRO A 74 -18.36 17.60 10.47
CA PRO A 74 -19.71 17.13 10.19
C PRO A 74 -19.70 15.78 9.45
N PRO A 75 -20.73 14.94 9.68
CA PRO A 75 -20.91 13.71 8.90
C PRO A 75 -20.94 14.00 7.38
N GLY A 76 -20.28 13.16 6.59
CA GLY A 76 -20.20 13.33 5.14
C GLY A 76 -19.06 14.25 4.66
N THR A 77 -18.28 14.84 5.57
CA THR A 77 -17.05 15.55 5.18
C THR A 77 -16.08 14.57 4.49
N PRO A 78 -15.58 14.88 3.28
CA PRO A 78 -14.63 14.02 2.57
C PRO A 78 -13.38 13.73 3.42
N GLY A 79 -12.87 12.49 3.35
CA GLY A 79 -11.76 12.04 4.18
C GLY A 79 -10.49 12.88 4.04
N ASP A 80 -10.19 13.37 2.84
CA ASP A 80 -9.04 14.22 2.53
C ASP A 80 -9.16 15.68 3.03
N ARG A 81 -10.36 16.06 3.49
CA ARG A 81 -10.63 17.38 4.06
C ARG A 81 -10.56 17.41 5.60
N LEU A 82 -10.42 16.26 6.23
CA LEU A 82 -10.32 16.15 7.68
C LEU A 82 -9.00 16.73 8.20
N ARG A 83 -9.05 17.44 9.33
CA ARG A 83 -7.91 18.16 9.90
C ARG A 83 -7.87 17.99 11.42
N GLY A 84 -6.74 18.33 12.02
CA GLY A 84 -6.56 18.42 13.47
C GLY A 84 -6.36 17.07 14.16
N ILE A 85 -6.34 17.12 15.49
CA ILE A 85 -6.08 16.01 16.40
C ILE A 85 -7.24 15.87 17.39
N GLY A 86 -7.79 14.66 17.54
CA GLY A 86 -8.85 14.44 18.51
C GLY A 86 -8.34 14.47 19.95
N ILE A 87 -7.36 13.63 20.28
CA ILE A 87 -6.79 13.52 21.63
C ILE A 87 -5.27 13.69 21.57
N ARG A 88 -4.73 14.55 22.43
CA ARG A 88 -3.29 14.74 22.60
C ARG A 88 -2.82 14.34 23.99
N ILE A 89 -1.76 13.54 24.04
CA ILE A 89 -1.06 13.13 25.26
C ILE A 89 0.42 13.44 25.03
N GLU A 90 1.00 14.37 25.78
CA GLU A 90 2.40 14.72 25.62
C GLU A 90 3.14 14.75 26.97
N GLY A 91 4.20 13.96 27.09
CA GLY A 91 5.04 13.88 28.28
C GLY A 91 4.26 13.39 29.52
N ARG A 92 3.21 12.57 29.35
CA ARG A 92 2.40 12.03 30.46
C ARG A 92 2.55 10.53 30.57
N ARG A 93 2.67 10.04 31.79
CA ARG A 93 2.92 8.63 32.10
C ARG A 93 1.71 7.94 32.67
N ASN A 94 1.58 6.62 32.38
CA ASN A 94 0.55 5.75 32.94
C ASN A 94 -0.90 6.21 32.72
N VAL A 95 -1.16 6.94 31.63
CA VAL A 95 -2.49 7.35 31.22
C VAL A 95 -3.30 6.14 30.76
N ARG A 96 -4.57 6.08 31.12
CA ARG A 96 -5.53 5.08 30.66
C ARG A 96 -6.66 5.75 29.88
N LEU A 97 -6.82 5.34 28.64
CA LEU A 97 -7.91 5.79 27.77
C LEU A 97 -8.85 4.60 27.52
N ILE A 98 -10.11 4.72 27.92
CA ILE A 98 -11.07 3.61 27.89
C ILE A 98 -12.26 3.99 27.02
N ASN A 99 -12.61 3.12 26.07
CA ASN A 99 -13.77 3.22 25.18
C ASN A 99 -13.86 4.55 24.42
N ALA A 100 -12.73 5.16 24.07
CA ALA A 100 -12.70 6.40 23.33
C ALA A 100 -13.28 6.21 21.91
N ARG A 101 -14.18 7.11 21.51
CA ARG A 101 -14.74 7.17 20.16
C ARG A 101 -14.33 8.48 19.52
N VAL A 102 -13.47 8.43 18.51
CA VAL A 102 -12.81 9.61 17.93
C VAL A 102 -12.86 9.52 16.40
N HIS A 103 -13.60 10.44 15.80
CA HIS A 103 -13.89 10.44 14.36
C HIS A 103 -13.74 11.83 13.75
N GLY A 104 -13.42 11.88 12.45
CA GLY A 104 -13.43 13.13 11.70
C GLY A 104 -12.22 14.05 11.93
N TYR A 105 -11.08 13.50 12.35
CA TYR A 105 -9.82 14.23 12.50
C TYR A 105 -8.76 13.72 11.50
N PHE A 106 -7.68 14.49 11.35
CA PHE A 106 -6.48 14.03 10.64
C PHE A 106 -5.77 12.94 11.45
N ASN A 107 -5.62 13.14 12.76
CA ASN A 107 -5.15 12.14 13.69
C ASN A 107 -6.16 11.93 14.83
N GLY A 108 -6.56 10.71 15.12
CA GLY A 108 -7.49 10.42 16.21
C GLY A 108 -6.85 10.61 17.58
N LEU A 109 -5.72 9.97 17.82
CA LEU A 109 -4.90 10.10 19.02
C LEU A 109 -3.44 10.36 18.63
N VAL A 110 -2.83 11.36 19.25
CA VAL A 110 -1.37 11.59 19.21
C VAL A 110 -0.81 11.52 20.62
N ALA A 111 0.04 10.53 20.87
CA ALA A 111 0.68 10.32 22.18
C ALA A 111 2.21 10.35 22.02
N VAL A 112 2.86 11.34 22.61
CA VAL A 112 4.31 11.55 22.53
C VAL A 112 4.92 11.49 23.93
N ARG A 113 5.97 10.70 24.12
CA ARG A 113 6.60 10.46 25.44
C ARG A 113 5.56 10.07 26.50
N ALA A 114 4.71 9.08 26.14
CA ALA A 114 3.58 8.61 26.93
C ALA A 114 3.82 7.21 27.51
N ASP A 115 4.88 7.05 28.27
CA ASP A 115 5.28 5.78 28.88
C ASP A 115 4.15 5.14 29.68
N GLY A 116 3.90 3.87 29.47
CA GLY A 116 2.86 3.10 30.15
C GLY A 116 1.42 3.50 29.75
N LEU A 117 1.24 4.19 28.63
CA LEU A 117 -0.08 4.47 28.05
C LEU A 117 -0.87 3.17 27.85
N ARG A 118 -2.15 3.18 28.21
CA ARG A 118 -3.08 2.07 27.98
C ARG A 118 -4.32 2.59 27.24
N VAL A 119 -4.54 2.08 26.04
CA VAL A 119 -5.77 2.28 25.27
C VAL A 119 -6.54 0.98 25.26
N ALA A 120 -7.76 0.99 25.77
CA ALA A 120 -8.58 -0.21 25.89
C ALA A 120 -10.00 0.03 25.38
N GLY A 121 -10.38 -0.70 24.35
CA GLY A 121 -11.65 -0.51 23.65
C GLY A 121 -11.73 0.83 22.93
N GLY A 122 -12.81 1.04 22.22
CA GLY A 122 -13.08 2.26 21.49
C GLY A 122 -13.07 2.11 19.99
N ASP A 123 -13.41 3.19 19.30
CA ASP A 123 -13.54 3.26 17.86
C ASP A 123 -12.86 4.54 17.34
N PHE A 124 -11.88 4.36 16.47
CA PHE A 124 -11.11 5.44 15.84
C PHE A 124 -11.29 5.41 14.31
N SER A 125 -12.44 4.96 13.86
CA SER A 125 -12.81 4.92 12.44
C SER A 125 -13.09 6.31 11.87
N ASP A 126 -13.26 6.40 10.55
CA ASP A 126 -13.69 7.60 9.84
C ASP A 126 -12.81 8.85 10.12
N ASN A 127 -11.52 8.62 10.31
CA ASN A 127 -10.51 9.65 10.33
C ASN A 127 -9.90 9.84 8.94
N TYR A 128 -8.92 10.72 8.80
CA TYR A 128 -8.30 11.11 7.54
C TYR A 128 -7.93 9.91 6.65
N ARG A 129 -8.16 10.09 5.37
CA ARG A 129 -7.65 9.23 4.29
C ARG A 129 -7.50 10.05 3.01
N GLN A 130 -6.50 9.75 2.22
CA GLN A 130 -6.28 10.38 0.92
C GLN A 130 -7.33 9.89 -0.07
N ARG A 131 -7.69 10.76 -1.00
CA ARG A 131 -8.43 10.36 -2.17
C ARG A 131 -7.47 9.73 -3.17
N LEU A 132 -7.75 8.48 -3.56
CA LEU A 132 -6.96 7.73 -4.53
C LEU A 132 -7.35 8.13 -5.96
N ARG A 133 -6.39 8.04 -6.86
CA ARG A 133 -6.54 8.28 -8.30
C ARG A 133 -6.57 6.97 -9.08
N SER A 134 -6.06 5.90 -8.50
CA SER A 134 -6.12 4.55 -9.07
C SER A 134 -7.56 4.11 -9.28
N THR A 135 -7.79 3.40 -10.38
CA THR A 135 -9.10 2.85 -10.76
C THR A 135 -9.01 1.32 -10.85
N PRO A 136 -10.13 0.59 -10.95
CA PRO A 136 -10.09 -0.86 -11.18
C PRO A 136 -9.39 -1.29 -12.47
N ARG A 137 -9.14 -0.37 -13.40
CA ARG A 137 -8.47 -0.64 -14.68
C ARG A 137 -7.03 -0.20 -14.74
N ALA A 138 -6.66 0.82 -13.97
CA ALA A 138 -5.33 1.41 -14.02
C ALA A 138 -4.90 1.92 -12.66
N GLU A 139 -3.69 1.57 -12.26
CA GLU A 139 -3.01 2.10 -11.10
C GLU A 139 -2.42 3.48 -11.43
N ASP A 140 -2.52 4.41 -10.48
CA ASP A 140 -1.90 5.74 -10.57
C ASP A 140 -0.70 5.78 -9.61
N GLY A 141 0.49 6.06 -10.14
CA GLY A 141 1.73 6.12 -9.36
C GLY A 141 1.74 7.19 -8.26
N ALA A 142 0.91 8.24 -8.39
CA ALA A 142 0.78 9.28 -7.37
C ALA A 142 0.12 8.79 -6.06
N ASP A 143 -0.47 7.60 -6.07
CA ASP A 143 -1.07 7.01 -4.88
C ASP A 143 -0.06 6.25 -3.99
N TRP A 144 1.19 6.09 -4.43
CA TRP A 144 2.21 5.38 -3.67
C TRP A 144 2.47 6.01 -2.29
N LEU A 145 2.63 5.17 -1.29
CA LEU A 145 3.16 5.55 0.00
C LEU A 145 4.69 5.51 -0.03
N PHE A 146 5.34 6.37 0.74
CA PHE A 146 6.80 6.39 0.85
C PHE A 146 7.21 6.10 2.30
N PRO A 147 7.27 4.82 2.71
CA PRO A 147 7.54 4.47 4.10
C PRO A 147 8.99 4.73 4.54
N HIS A 148 9.93 4.93 3.61
CA HIS A 148 11.37 4.98 3.87
C HIS A 148 11.86 6.27 4.54
N HIS A 149 11.02 7.29 4.73
CA HIS A 149 11.43 8.64 5.10
C HIS A 149 10.80 9.19 6.38
N ASN A 150 10.38 8.34 7.32
CA ASN A 150 9.66 8.82 8.51
C ASN A 150 10.47 9.81 9.38
N ASP A 151 11.79 9.77 9.37
CA ASP A 151 12.61 10.74 10.11
C ASP A 151 12.62 12.14 9.46
N GLN A 152 12.44 12.22 8.14
CA GLN A 152 12.38 13.46 7.36
C GLN A 152 10.95 13.94 7.16
N ILE A 153 10.05 13.01 6.82
CA ILE A 153 8.64 13.26 6.53
C ILE A 153 7.83 12.38 7.46
N LYS A 154 7.46 12.89 8.62
CA LYS A 154 6.73 12.09 9.61
C LYS A 154 5.44 11.52 9.05
N TRP A 155 5.29 10.21 9.09
CA TRP A 155 4.08 9.50 8.63
C TRP A 155 2.81 10.09 9.24
N ARG A 156 2.86 10.42 10.54
CA ARG A 156 1.76 11.06 11.24
C ARG A 156 1.32 12.38 10.59
N ASP A 157 2.27 13.19 10.15
CA ASP A 157 2.00 14.54 9.65
C ASP A 157 1.66 14.51 8.15
N GLN A 158 2.15 13.51 7.40
CA GLN A 158 1.89 13.36 5.98
C GLN A 158 0.65 12.51 5.68
N TYR A 159 0.49 11.38 6.38
CA TYR A 159 -0.51 10.37 6.05
C TYR A 159 -1.62 10.26 7.09
N GLY A 160 -1.49 10.90 8.26
CA GLY A 160 -2.43 10.74 9.35
C GLY A 160 -2.45 9.30 9.94
N GLY A 161 -3.10 9.15 11.07
CA GLY A 161 -3.29 7.85 11.71
C GLY A 161 -4.39 7.87 12.76
N ALA A 162 -5.07 6.76 12.95
CA ALA A 162 -6.08 6.64 13.98
C ALA A 162 -5.46 6.77 15.39
N LEU A 163 -4.33 6.07 15.62
CA LEU A 163 -3.54 6.15 16.84
C LEU A 163 -2.06 6.31 16.48
N CYS A 164 -1.46 7.43 16.87
CA CYS A 164 -0.04 7.72 16.67
C CYS A 164 0.66 7.78 18.02
N VAL A 165 1.62 6.89 18.26
CA VAL A 165 2.39 6.83 19.50
C VAL A 165 3.88 6.99 19.16
N GLU A 166 4.53 7.95 19.81
CA GLU A 166 5.93 8.30 19.55
C GLU A 166 6.77 8.31 20.83
N ALA A 167 8.03 7.90 20.73
CA ALA A 167 9.07 7.99 21.77
C ALA A 167 8.57 7.50 23.14
N SER A 168 7.92 6.33 23.17
CA SER A 168 7.21 5.82 24.35
C SER A 168 7.58 4.36 24.63
N ALA A 169 7.41 3.93 25.87
CA ALA A 169 7.66 2.55 26.27
C ALA A 169 6.51 1.93 27.07
N ARG A 170 6.39 0.60 27.05
CA ARG A 170 5.42 -0.19 27.81
C ARG A 170 3.96 0.22 27.54
N VAL A 171 3.69 0.56 26.30
CA VAL A 171 2.35 0.95 25.80
C VAL A 171 1.49 -0.31 25.64
N ILE A 172 0.21 -0.22 25.97
CA ILE A 172 -0.77 -1.29 25.71
C ILE A 172 -1.92 -0.68 24.88
N ILE A 173 -2.17 -1.29 23.70
CA ILE A 173 -3.35 -0.95 22.87
C ILE A 173 -4.11 -2.25 22.62
N ARG A 174 -5.36 -2.29 23.02
CA ARG A 174 -6.19 -3.50 22.89
C ARG A 174 -7.66 -3.21 22.64
N GLU A 175 -8.32 -4.13 21.94
CA GLU A 175 -9.77 -4.10 21.70
C GLU A 175 -10.24 -2.81 21.01
N VAL A 176 -9.36 -2.17 20.22
CA VAL A 176 -9.64 -0.97 19.44
C VAL A 176 -10.12 -1.35 18.05
N ARG A 177 -11.10 -0.62 17.53
CA ARG A 177 -11.58 -0.72 16.15
C ARG A 177 -11.14 0.49 15.33
N VAL A 178 -10.65 0.25 14.11
CA VAL A 178 -10.37 1.28 13.10
C VAL A 178 -10.88 0.80 11.74
N ARG A 179 -11.65 1.63 11.07
CA ARG A 179 -12.19 1.42 9.72
C ARG A 179 -12.18 2.73 8.94
N ARG A 180 -12.19 2.64 7.62
CA ARG A 180 -12.38 3.79 6.73
C ARG A 180 -11.47 4.96 7.07
N GLY A 181 -10.20 4.67 7.29
CA GLY A 181 -9.11 5.62 7.51
C GLY A 181 -7.92 5.28 6.63
N GLN A 182 -6.85 6.05 6.71
CA GLN A 182 -5.62 5.71 6.01
C GLN A 182 -4.79 4.72 6.82
N ASN A 183 -4.38 5.07 8.02
CA ASN A 183 -3.55 4.24 8.87
C ASN A 183 -4.23 3.93 10.20
N GLY A 184 -4.00 2.73 10.72
CA GLY A 184 -4.52 2.28 12.01
C GLY A 184 -3.63 2.76 13.17
N ILE A 185 -2.59 2.00 13.50
CA ILE A 185 -1.68 2.27 14.61
C ILE A 185 -0.29 2.56 14.08
N LEU A 186 0.24 3.74 14.37
CA LEU A 186 1.60 4.14 14.04
C LEU A 186 2.46 4.17 15.33
N LEU A 187 3.55 3.41 15.34
CA LEU A 187 4.51 3.32 16.45
C LEU A 187 5.86 3.85 15.97
N ASP A 188 6.27 5.04 16.42
CA ASP A 188 7.57 5.62 16.13
C ASP A 188 8.44 5.63 17.40
N ARG A 189 9.52 4.84 17.43
CA ARG A 189 10.38 4.68 18.61
C ARG A 189 9.62 4.24 19.86
N VAL A 190 8.76 3.23 19.68
CA VAL A 190 7.98 2.63 20.78
C VAL A 190 8.55 1.25 21.11
N ASN A 191 8.89 1.06 22.38
CA ASN A 191 9.54 -0.18 22.83
C ASN A 191 8.73 -0.87 23.93
N ASP A 192 8.87 -2.19 24.01
CA ASP A 192 8.29 -3.02 25.06
C ASP A 192 6.75 -2.92 25.16
N ALA A 193 6.08 -2.65 24.01
CA ALA A 193 4.63 -2.51 23.94
C ALA A 193 3.91 -3.84 23.73
N GLN A 194 2.62 -3.85 24.05
CA GLN A 194 1.70 -4.95 23.77
C GLN A 194 0.51 -4.43 22.96
N ILE A 195 0.37 -4.91 21.74
CA ILE A 195 -0.69 -4.51 20.79
C ILE A 195 -1.50 -5.78 20.48
N TYR A 196 -2.71 -5.90 21.03
CA TYR A 196 -3.44 -7.15 20.89
C TYR A 196 -4.97 -6.99 20.87
N ASP A 197 -5.65 -7.95 20.26
CA ASP A 197 -7.11 -7.99 20.09
C ASP A 197 -7.70 -6.76 19.38
N ASN A 198 -6.91 -6.03 18.58
CA ASN A 198 -7.38 -4.91 17.81
C ASN A 198 -7.92 -5.36 16.45
N ASP A 199 -8.79 -4.55 15.86
CA ASP A 199 -9.28 -4.71 14.50
C ASP A 199 -9.11 -3.39 13.72
N CYS A 200 -7.95 -3.23 13.07
CA CYS A 200 -7.61 -2.11 12.21
C CYS A 200 -7.55 -2.60 10.76
N SER A 201 -8.70 -2.94 10.19
CA SER A 201 -8.84 -3.49 8.84
C SER A 201 -9.56 -2.53 7.91
N PHE A 202 -9.48 -2.78 6.59
CA PHE A 202 -10.10 -1.96 5.55
C PHE A 202 -9.60 -0.51 5.58
N LEU A 203 -8.27 -0.38 5.52
CA LEU A 203 -7.55 0.89 5.55
C LEU A 203 -6.81 1.10 4.23
N SER A 204 -6.72 2.35 3.77
CA SER A 204 -6.01 2.67 2.53
C SER A 204 -4.50 2.91 2.71
N GLY A 205 -3.93 2.37 3.75
CA GLY A 205 -2.50 2.45 4.07
C GLY A 205 -2.06 1.27 4.93
N TRP A 206 -1.63 1.52 6.15
CA TRP A 206 -1.09 0.51 7.06
C TRP A 206 -2.04 0.20 8.22
N GLY A 207 -2.25 -1.09 8.49
CA GLY A 207 -2.99 -1.53 9.68
C GLY A 207 -2.22 -1.23 10.96
N LEU A 208 -0.95 -1.62 10.98
CA LEU A 208 0.05 -1.30 12.00
C LEU A 208 1.36 -0.94 11.32
N ALA A 209 2.03 0.13 11.75
CA ALA A 209 3.35 0.49 11.27
C ALA A 209 4.33 0.75 12.43
N LEU A 210 5.53 0.18 12.31
CA LEU A 210 6.63 0.31 13.27
C LEU A 210 7.81 1.01 12.60
N TRP A 211 8.34 2.04 13.25
CA TRP A 211 9.58 2.73 12.91
C TRP A 211 10.49 2.78 14.13
N ARG A 212 11.70 2.20 14.05
CA ARG A 212 12.65 2.12 15.18
C ARG A 212 12.00 1.63 16.48
N SER A 213 11.07 0.67 16.36
CA SER A 213 10.25 0.20 17.47
C SER A 213 10.54 -1.27 17.75
N SER A 214 11.05 -1.58 18.94
CA SER A 214 11.63 -2.88 19.24
C SER A 214 11.07 -3.54 20.51
N ARG A 215 11.19 -4.86 20.62
CA ARG A 215 10.75 -5.70 21.75
C ARG A 215 9.24 -5.59 22.03
N ASN A 216 8.47 -5.38 20.97
CA ASN A 216 7.00 -5.29 21.08
C ASN A 216 6.36 -6.67 20.85
N VAL A 217 5.23 -6.90 21.48
CA VAL A 217 4.38 -8.09 21.26
C VAL A 217 3.11 -7.66 20.54
N ILE A 218 2.97 -8.08 19.30
CA ILE A 218 1.84 -7.82 18.41
C ILE A 218 1.08 -9.14 18.24
N ALA A 219 -0.10 -9.27 18.89
CA ALA A 219 -0.76 -10.55 19.02
C ALA A 219 -2.26 -10.48 18.73
N ARG A 220 -2.76 -11.46 17.97
CA ARG A 220 -4.21 -11.69 17.81
C ARG A 220 -4.98 -10.47 17.29
N ASN A 221 -4.33 -9.62 16.48
CA ASN A 221 -4.97 -8.50 15.80
C ASN A 221 -5.51 -8.93 14.44
N ALA A 222 -6.45 -8.13 13.92
CA ALA A 222 -6.86 -8.14 12.53
C ALA A 222 -6.39 -6.84 11.85
N PHE A 223 -5.58 -6.99 10.81
CA PHE A 223 -5.07 -5.95 9.93
C PHE A 223 -5.39 -6.30 8.48
N ASP A 224 -6.61 -6.82 8.24
CA ASP A 224 -7.03 -7.31 6.94
C ASP A 224 -7.42 -6.18 6.01
N PHE A 225 -7.23 -6.36 4.69
CA PHE A 225 -7.61 -5.38 3.67
C PHE A 225 -6.99 -3.99 3.89
N CYS A 226 -5.73 -3.95 4.30
CA CYS A 226 -4.97 -2.70 4.33
C CYS A 226 -4.24 -2.55 3.00
N VAL A 227 -4.95 -2.00 2.01
CA VAL A 227 -4.52 -2.00 0.60
C VAL A 227 -4.96 -0.74 -0.13
N ARG A 228 -4.14 -0.29 -1.11
CA ARG A 228 -4.46 0.82 -2.02
C ARG A 228 -3.87 0.56 -3.39
N GLY A 229 -4.44 1.20 -4.40
CA GLY A 229 -3.92 1.15 -5.76
C GLY A 229 -3.92 -0.21 -6.45
N HIS A 230 -4.55 -1.22 -5.85
CA HIS A 230 -4.60 -2.55 -6.45
C HIS A 230 -5.47 -2.58 -7.70
N VAL A 231 -4.89 -3.04 -8.81
CA VAL A 231 -5.59 -3.31 -10.06
C VAL A 231 -5.24 -4.71 -10.53
N GLU A 232 -6.25 -5.59 -10.60
CA GLU A 232 -6.03 -6.96 -11.03
C GLU A 232 -5.54 -7.03 -12.47
N GLY A 233 -4.43 -7.75 -12.68
CA GLY A 233 -3.85 -7.99 -14.00
C GLY A 233 -3.04 -6.84 -14.60
N VAL A 234 -2.91 -5.70 -13.91
CA VAL A 234 -2.11 -4.55 -14.37
C VAL A 234 -0.85 -4.40 -13.54
N TYR A 235 -0.98 -4.12 -12.25
CA TYR A 235 0.12 -3.96 -11.32
C TYR A 235 -0.29 -4.45 -9.93
N ASN A 236 0.61 -5.11 -9.19
CA ASN A 236 0.22 -5.88 -8.02
C ASN A 236 1.00 -5.54 -6.74
N ARG A 237 1.73 -4.43 -6.67
CA ARG A 237 2.53 -4.10 -5.48
C ARG A 237 1.75 -3.42 -4.36
N GLY A 238 0.46 -3.11 -4.55
CA GLY A 238 -0.38 -2.49 -3.53
C GLY A 238 0.09 -1.12 -3.05
N GLN A 239 1.00 -0.47 -3.77
CA GLN A 239 1.52 0.89 -3.53
C GLN A 239 2.07 1.08 -2.11
N ASP A 240 2.90 0.15 -1.65
CA ASP A 240 3.54 0.12 -0.32
C ASP A 240 2.56 0.20 0.87
N SER A 241 1.30 -0.16 0.65
CA SER A 241 0.37 -0.43 1.74
C SER A 241 0.61 -1.82 2.33
N ALA A 242 0.30 -2.03 3.60
CA ALA A 242 0.52 -3.30 4.26
C ALA A 242 -0.43 -3.54 5.44
N GLY A 243 -0.73 -4.79 5.73
CA GLY A 243 -1.35 -5.14 7.01
C GLY A 243 -0.46 -4.75 8.18
N ILE A 244 0.82 -5.14 8.12
CA ILE A 244 1.85 -4.79 9.11
C ILE A 244 3.07 -4.26 8.37
N LEU A 245 3.52 -3.05 8.72
CA LEU A 245 4.77 -2.44 8.25
C LEU A 245 5.81 -2.44 9.39
N CYS A 246 7.04 -2.93 9.14
CA CYS A 246 8.09 -3.03 10.15
C CYS A 246 9.41 -2.51 9.57
N PHE A 247 9.74 -1.24 9.83
CA PHE A 247 10.80 -0.52 9.16
C PHE A 247 11.88 0.00 10.11
N GLU A 248 13.03 0.28 9.55
CA GLU A 248 14.14 1.05 10.12
C GLU A 248 14.53 0.59 11.53
N GLN A 249 15.29 -0.50 11.62
CA GLN A 249 15.82 -0.99 12.89
C GLN A 249 14.76 -1.41 13.93
N SER A 250 13.58 -1.85 13.48
CA SER A 250 12.57 -2.43 14.35
C SER A 250 12.89 -3.90 14.63
N CYS A 251 13.53 -4.17 15.77
CA CYS A 251 14.12 -5.47 16.10
C CYS A 251 13.44 -6.16 17.28
N ASP A 252 13.66 -7.48 17.38
CA ASP A 252 13.25 -8.28 18.54
C ASP A 252 11.73 -8.23 18.82
N ASN A 253 10.90 -7.97 17.80
CA ASN A 253 9.46 -7.95 17.92
C ASN A 253 8.88 -9.36 17.73
N VAL A 254 7.73 -9.60 18.35
CA VAL A 254 6.96 -10.84 18.22
C VAL A 254 5.61 -10.53 17.58
N PHE A 255 5.40 -11.05 16.38
CA PHE A 255 4.13 -11.00 15.66
C PHE A 255 3.50 -12.39 15.71
N VAL A 256 2.42 -12.56 16.47
CA VAL A 256 1.87 -13.87 16.74
C VAL A 256 0.36 -13.93 16.63
N GLU A 257 -0.13 -14.94 15.92
CA GLU A 257 -1.56 -15.20 15.73
C GLU A 257 -2.34 -13.97 15.20
N ASN A 258 -1.73 -13.13 14.33
CA ASN A 258 -2.41 -12.04 13.68
C ASN A 258 -3.01 -12.49 12.33
N SER A 259 -4.07 -11.83 11.91
CA SER A 259 -4.59 -11.86 10.55
C SER A 259 -4.23 -10.55 9.87
N ALA A 260 -3.48 -10.63 8.78
CA ALA A 260 -3.10 -9.48 7.95
C ALA A 260 -3.22 -9.89 6.47
N THR A 261 -4.45 -10.27 6.11
CA THR A 261 -4.78 -10.77 4.77
C THR A 261 -5.22 -9.63 3.85
N HIS A 262 -5.07 -9.80 2.53
CA HIS A 262 -5.51 -8.82 1.53
C HIS A 262 -4.87 -7.42 1.68
N GLY A 263 -3.78 -7.29 2.44
CA GLY A 263 -2.96 -6.09 2.48
C GLY A 263 -2.18 -5.94 1.17
N GLY A 264 -1.69 -4.75 0.83
CA GLY A 264 -0.74 -4.58 -0.27
C GLY A 264 0.37 -5.62 -0.14
N ASP A 265 1.02 -5.62 1.03
CA ASP A 265 1.69 -6.77 1.62
C ASP A 265 0.95 -7.23 2.87
N GLY A 266 1.07 -8.51 3.21
CA GLY A 266 0.59 -8.98 4.51
C GLY A 266 1.49 -8.44 5.63
N PHE A 267 2.79 -8.65 5.49
CA PHE A 267 3.86 -8.09 6.34
C PHE A 267 4.95 -7.51 5.46
N PHE A 268 5.28 -6.24 5.66
CA PHE A 268 6.34 -5.55 4.94
C PHE A 268 7.45 -5.13 5.92
N GLY A 269 8.58 -5.83 5.87
CA GLY A 269 9.76 -5.58 6.70
C GLY A 269 10.93 -5.08 5.86
N PHE A 270 11.54 -3.95 6.24
CA PHE A 270 12.66 -3.36 5.55
C PHE A 270 13.66 -2.73 6.52
N ALA A 271 14.95 -2.96 6.29
CA ALA A 271 15.99 -2.39 7.14
C ALA A 271 15.88 -0.88 7.30
N GLY A 272 15.60 -0.21 6.20
CA GLY A 272 15.47 1.23 6.13
C GLY A 272 16.77 1.92 5.72
N ARG A 273 16.60 3.15 5.32
CA ARG A 273 17.60 3.98 4.66
C ARG A 273 18.87 4.21 5.50
N GLU A 274 18.68 4.50 6.80
CA GLU A 274 19.82 4.72 7.69
C GLU A 274 20.50 3.41 8.08
N ALA A 275 19.74 2.33 8.27
CA ALA A 275 20.29 1.01 8.55
C ALA A 275 21.14 0.48 7.40
N LEU A 276 20.75 0.77 6.15
CA LEU A 276 21.53 0.45 4.95
C LEU A 276 22.81 1.27 4.82
N GLY A 277 22.87 2.43 5.46
CA GLY A 277 24.02 3.32 5.40
C GLY A 277 23.98 4.31 4.24
N GLU A 278 22.82 4.61 3.66
CA GLU A 278 22.69 5.59 2.57
C GLU A 278 23.23 6.97 2.96
N LEU A 279 22.93 7.44 4.18
CA LEU A 279 23.47 8.71 4.68
C LEU A 279 24.98 8.68 4.87
N TRP A 280 25.56 7.53 5.18
CA TRP A 280 27.02 7.34 5.22
C TRP A 280 27.60 7.44 3.81
N LEU A 281 26.98 6.78 2.83
CA LEU A 281 27.36 6.84 1.41
C LEU A 281 27.31 8.26 0.86
N GLU A 282 26.27 9.02 1.18
CA GLU A 282 26.13 10.42 0.76
C GLU A 282 27.32 11.28 1.28
N ARG A 283 27.65 11.16 2.57
CA ARG A 283 28.78 11.87 3.18
C ARG A 283 30.11 11.44 2.57
N GLU A 284 30.27 10.16 2.28
CA GLU A 284 31.49 9.62 1.68
C GLU A 284 31.67 10.09 0.24
N ARG A 285 30.57 10.14 -0.55
CA ARG A 285 30.56 10.76 -1.88
C ARG A 285 30.98 12.22 -1.84
N GLU A 286 30.41 13.00 -0.92
CA GLU A 286 30.79 14.41 -0.74
C GLU A 286 32.26 14.57 -0.34
N ARG A 287 32.79 13.72 0.53
CA ARG A 287 34.20 13.72 0.93
C ARG A 287 35.10 13.44 -0.28
N LEU A 288 34.81 12.38 -1.02
CA LEU A 288 35.58 11.97 -2.19
C LEU A 288 35.51 13.00 -3.33
N ARG A 289 34.38 13.63 -3.57
CA ARG A 289 34.23 14.71 -4.54
C ARG A 289 35.13 15.91 -4.18
N ARG A 290 35.15 16.29 -2.91
CA ARG A 290 36.04 17.39 -2.42
C ARG A 290 37.52 17.03 -2.52
N GLU A 291 37.91 15.80 -2.21
CA GLU A 291 39.30 15.37 -2.22
C GLU A 291 39.84 15.14 -3.65
N THR A 292 39.03 14.64 -4.55
CA THR A 292 39.46 14.22 -5.89
C THR A 292 39.11 15.21 -7.00
N GLY A 293 38.17 16.13 -6.75
CA GLY A 293 37.62 17.02 -7.77
C GLY A 293 36.72 16.31 -8.82
N ARG A 294 36.47 14.99 -8.66
CA ARG A 294 35.65 14.20 -9.59
C ARG A 294 34.19 14.30 -9.20
N GLN A 295 33.29 14.30 -10.19
CA GLN A 295 31.83 14.21 -9.95
C GLN A 295 31.42 12.76 -9.65
N GLU A 296 31.87 11.82 -10.48
CA GLU A 296 31.64 10.39 -10.30
C GLU A 296 32.71 9.79 -9.40
N VAL A 297 32.29 9.32 -8.21
CA VAL A 297 33.20 8.81 -7.16
C VAL A 297 32.82 7.45 -6.60
N ASP A 298 31.70 6.88 -7.05
CA ASP A 298 31.16 5.64 -6.50
C ASP A 298 32.14 4.46 -6.58
N GLU A 299 32.93 4.38 -7.64
CA GLU A 299 33.97 3.37 -7.80
C GLU A 299 35.14 3.49 -6.78
N LEU A 300 35.29 4.66 -6.17
CA LEU A 300 36.32 4.94 -5.17
C LEU A 300 35.87 4.58 -3.74
N ILE A 301 34.55 4.42 -3.53
CA ILE A 301 34.00 4.10 -2.21
C ILE A 301 34.52 2.74 -1.75
N ARG A 302 35.05 2.72 -0.54
CA ARG A 302 35.45 1.51 0.18
C ARG A 302 34.82 1.56 1.55
N VAL A 303 34.06 0.54 1.91
CA VAL A 303 33.45 0.42 3.24
C VAL A 303 34.51 -0.16 4.20
N PRO A 304 34.98 0.61 5.20
CA PRO A 304 35.91 0.09 6.19
C PRO A 304 35.29 -1.07 6.99
N PRO A 305 36.07 -2.09 7.39
CA PRO A 305 35.53 -3.26 8.12
C PRO A 305 34.80 -2.91 9.42
N GLU A 306 35.21 -1.86 10.11
CA GLU A 306 34.56 -1.36 11.32
C GLU A 306 33.22 -0.72 11.02
N VAL A 307 33.10 0.01 9.92
CA VAL A 307 31.85 0.59 9.44
C VAL A 307 30.87 -0.52 9.01
N ALA A 308 31.34 -1.45 8.19
CA ALA A 308 30.54 -2.62 7.79
C ALA A 308 30.01 -3.40 9.00
N ARG A 309 30.85 -3.60 10.03
CA ARG A 309 30.45 -4.29 11.27
C ARG A 309 29.39 -3.54 12.06
N ASP A 310 29.50 -2.21 12.15
CA ASP A 310 28.52 -1.37 12.84
C ASP A 310 27.15 -1.41 12.12
N PHE A 311 27.16 -1.26 10.81
CA PHE A 311 25.92 -1.30 10.02
C PHE A 311 25.31 -2.70 9.91
N SER A 312 26.10 -3.76 9.96
CA SER A 312 25.62 -5.13 9.88
C SER A 312 24.71 -5.53 11.05
N ALA A 313 24.84 -4.87 12.20
CA ALA A 313 23.94 -5.08 13.33
C ALA A 313 22.58 -4.37 13.17
N ARG A 314 22.45 -3.50 12.16
CA ARG A 314 21.24 -2.74 11.89
C ARG A 314 20.35 -3.51 10.90
N GLY A 315 19.07 -3.23 10.88
CA GLY A 315 18.08 -3.94 10.06
C GLY A 315 16.85 -4.25 10.91
N CYS A 316 15.86 -4.91 10.36
CA CYS A 316 14.72 -5.43 11.12
C CYS A 316 15.01 -6.87 11.56
N ASN A 317 15.90 -6.99 12.55
CA ASN A 317 16.53 -8.26 12.93
C ASN A 317 15.83 -8.95 14.11
N ARG A 318 15.99 -10.26 14.19
CA ARG A 318 15.53 -11.12 15.30
C ARG A 318 14.03 -11.00 15.61
N ASN A 319 13.23 -10.67 14.59
CA ASN A 319 11.78 -10.67 14.73
C ASN A 319 11.24 -12.10 14.61
N VAL A 320 10.14 -12.37 15.29
CA VAL A 320 9.45 -13.66 15.28
C VAL A 320 8.05 -13.49 14.68
N LEU A 321 7.79 -14.10 13.54
CA LEU A 321 6.49 -14.15 12.87
C LEU A 321 5.93 -15.57 13.05
N LEU A 322 5.02 -15.77 14.00
CA LEU A 322 4.57 -17.11 14.38
C LEU A 322 3.04 -17.28 14.31
N GLY A 323 2.58 -18.19 13.47
CA GLY A 323 1.17 -18.56 13.41
C GLY A 323 0.24 -17.48 12.88
N ASN A 324 0.73 -16.58 12.03
CA ASN A 324 -0.08 -15.54 11.42
C ASN A 324 -0.68 -16.01 10.08
N ASP A 325 -1.71 -15.31 9.59
CA ASP A 325 -2.19 -15.43 8.21
C ASP A 325 -1.84 -14.17 7.41
N PHE A 326 -1.01 -14.33 6.39
CA PHE A 326 -0.55 -13.31 5.46
C PHE A 326 -0.94 -13.70 4.01
N SER A 327 -2.19 -14.06 3.82
CA SER A 327 -2.70 -14.57 2.54
C SER A 327 -3.39 -13.49 1.71
N TYR A 328 -3.49 -13.74 0.40
CA TYR A 328 -4.28 -12.96 -0.55
C TYR A 328 -3.74 -11.53 -0.82
N ALA A 329 -2.46 -11.28 -0.56
CA ALA A 329 -1.83 -10.01 -0.87
C ALA A 329 -1.69 -9.81 -2.39
N PRO A 330 -1.97 -8.61 -2.94
CA PRO A 330 -1.65 -8.28 -4.33
C PRO A 330 -0.14 -8.19 -4.60
N ALA A 331 0.70 -8.07 -3.58
CA ALA A 331 2.16 -8.22 -3.67
C ALA A 331 2.62 -9.47 -2.92
N HIS A 332 3.19 -9.31 -1.72
CA HIS A 332 3.81 -10.41 -0.98
C HIS A 332 3.02 -10.75 0.29
N GLY A 333 3.01 -12.03 0.66
CA GLY A 333 2.51 -12.42 1.98
C GLY A 333 3.42 -11.86 3.09
N ILE A 334 4.71 -12.08 2.94
CA ILE A 334 5.77 -11.50 3.77
C ILE A 334 6.84 -10.95 2.85
N GLU A 335 7.16 -9.68 2.97
CA GLU A 335 8.38 -9.07 2.49
C GLU A 335 9.29 -8.81 3.70
N ILE A 336 10.55 -9.26 3.62
CA ILE A 336 11.55 -8.99 4.65
C ILE A 336 12.92 -8.86 3.99
N THR A 337 13.45 -7.66 3.94
CA THR A 337 14.67 -7.34 3.21
C THR A 337 15.74 -6.73 4.11
N PHE A 338 17.02 -6.98 3.79
CA PHE A 338 18.19 -6.48 4.52
C PHE A 338 18.11 -6.76 6.03
N SER A 339 17.64 -7.94 6.40
CA SER A 339 17.31 -8.27 7.79
C SER A 339 17.84 -9.66 8.16
N GLN A 340 18.27 -9.83 9.40
CA GLN A 340 19.02 -10.99 9.83
C GLN A 340 18.36 -11.72 10.99
N SER A 341 18.60 -13.04 11.08
CA SER A 341 18.26 -13.88 12.23
C SER A 341 16.77 -13.89 12.61
N ASN A 342 15.88 -13.75 11.62
CA ASN A 342 14.44 -13.76 11.87
C ASN A 342 13.90 -15.20 11.97
N VAL A 343 12.72 -15.36 12.58
CA VAL A 343 11.98 -16.63 12.64
C VAL A 343 10.62 -16.43 11.98
N ILE A 344 10.36 -17.17 10.90
CA ILE A 344 9.08 -17.15 10.16
C ILE A 344 8.51 -18.56 10.24
N ALA A 345 7.55 -18.81 11.16
CA ALA A 345 7.11 -20.18 11.41
C ALA A 345 5.59 -20.31 11.58
N ARG A 346 5.05 -21.44 11.11
CA ARG A 346 3.63 -21.80 11.23
C ARG A 346 2.67 -20.77 10.65
N ASN A 347 3.12 -19.93 9.73
CA ASN A 347 2.27 -18.96 9.07
C ASN A 347 1.52 -19.59 7.89
N ARG A 348 0.41 -18.99 7.53
CA ARG A 348 -0.36 -19.29 6.34
C ARG A 348 -0.09 -18.21 5.27
N LEU A 349 0.32 -18.64 4.08
CA LEU A 349 0.73 -17.77 2.97
C LEU A 349 0.08 -18.33 1.69
N VAL A 350 -1.13 -17.88 1.39
CA VAL A 350 -1.95 -18.48 0.33
C VAL A 350 -2.37 -17.44 -0.69
N GLU A 351 -2.20 -17.78 -1.99
CA GLU A 351 -2.66 -16.98 -3.13
C GLU A 351 -2.14 -15.53 -3.13
N ASN A 352 -0.93 -15.27 -2.62
CA ASN A 352 -0.29 -13.98 -2.80
C ASN A 352 0.14 -13.83 -4.27
N ALA A 353 -0.04 -12.64 -4.83
CA ALA A 353 0.10 -12.47 -6.28
C ALA A 353 1.53 -12.65 -6.77
N ILE A 354 2.52 -12.17 -6.02
CA ILE A 354 3.92 -12.21 -6.40
C ILE A 354 4.67 -13.31 -5.64
N CYS A 355 4.76 -13.21 -4.31
CA CYS A 355 5.45 -14.21 -3.49
C CYS A 355 4.69 -14.50 -2.19
N GLY A 356 4.84 -15.72 -1.67
CA GLY A 356 4.49 -16.01 -0.28
C GLY A 356 5.46 -15.31 0.67
N ILE A 357 6.77 -15.49 0.46
CA ILE A 357 7.84 -14.80 1.19
C ILE A 357 8.82 -14.22 0.18
N TRP A 358 9.13 -12.94 0.29
CA TRP A 358 10.23 -12.30 -0.42
C TRP A 358 11.28 -11.78 0.58
N GLY A 359 12.54 -12.17 0.36
CA GLY A 359 13.63 -11.85 1.27
C GLY A 359 14.91 -11.49 0.51
N GLY A 360 15.04 -10.23 0.09
CA GLY A 360 16.27 -9.73 -0.52
C GLY A 360 17.34 -9.41 0.53
N TYR A 361 18.59 -9.82 0.30
CA TYR A 361 19.75 -9.51 1.16
C TYR A 361 19.55 -9.89 2.64
N SER A 362 18.70 -10.89 2.89
CA SER A 362 18.39 -11.37 4.24
C SER A 362 19.02 -12.72 4.50
N SER A 363 19.60 -12.90 5.70
CA SER A 363 20.39 -14.08 6.04
C SER A 363 20.05 -14.64 7.42
N ASP A 364 20.54 -15.85 7.72
CA ASP A 364 20.37 -16.56 9.00
C ASP A 364 18.91 -16.62 9.48
N THR A 365 17.95 -16.68 8.54
CA THR A 365 16.51 -16.72 8.87
C THR A 365 16.01 -18.16 8.92
N LEU A 366 15.27 -18.51 9.97
CA LEU A 366 14.55 -19.77 10.07
C LEU A 366 13.14 -19.64 9.50
N ILE A 367 12.86 -20.35 8.40
CA ILE A 367 11.54 -20.44 7.77
C ILE A 367 11.04 -21.86 7.93
N ALA A 368 10.11 -22.10 8.90
CA ALA A 368 9.77 -23.46 9.29
C ALA A 368 8.26 -23.68 9.52
N GLU A 369 7.78 -24.87 9.18
CA GLU A 369 6.41 -25.31 9.45
C GLU A 369 5.32 -24.40 8.87
N ASN A 370 5.62 -23.59 7.83
CA ASN A 370 4.65 -22.72 7.16
C ASN A 370 3.82 -23.52 6.13
N PHE A 371 2.59 -23.08 5.89
CA PHE A 371 1.74 -23.54 4.80
C PHE A 371 1.75 -22.47 3.67
N ILE A 372 2.32 -22.80 2.52
CA ILE A 372 2.63 -21.87 1.42
C ILE A 372 1.97 -22.42 0.16
N ALA A 373 0.90 -21.79 -0.33
CA ALA A 373 0.08 -22.39 -1.38
C ALA A 373 -0.42 -21.37 -2.42
N GLY A 374 -0.35 -21.75 -3.70
CA GLY A 374 -0.93 -20.98 -4.80
C GLY A 374 -0.32 -19.61 -5.03
N ASN A 375 0.92 -19.36 -4.58
CA ASN A 375 1.56 -18.05 -4.71
C ASN A 375 2.27 -17.89 -6.06
N GLY A 376 2.35 -16.66 -6.58
CA GLY A 376 3.15 -16.31 -7.75
C GLY A 376 2.37 -16.23 -9.05
N GLY A 377 1.05 -16.37 -9.05
CA GLY A 377 0.24 -16.38 -10.28
C GLY A 377 0.35 -15.11 -11.12
N MET A 378 0.59 -13.96 -10.49
CA MET A 378 0.79 -12.66 -11.17
C MET A 378 2.26 -12.25 -11.23
N ALA A 379 3.17 -13.05 -10.70
CA ALA A 379 4.60 -12.75 -10.63
C ALA A 379 5.25 -12.56 -12.01
N TYR A 380 6.13 -11.59 -12.09
CA TYR A 380 6.92 -11.26 -13.27
C TYR A 380 8.41 -11.17 -12.93
N GLY A 381 9.25 -11.13 -13.96
CA GLY A 381 10.70 -11.03 -13.76
C GLY A 381 11.27 -12.18 -12.93
N LEU A 382 12.07 -11.84 -11.94
CA LEU A 382 12.75 -12.76 -11.03
C LEU A 382 11.98 -13.03 -9.74
N GLU A 383 11.05 -12.17 -9.37
CA GLU A 383 10.17 -12.36 -8.21
C GLU A 383 9.08 -13.37 -8.54
N ARG A 384 9.05 -14.52 -7.87
CA ARG A 384 8.06 -15.55 -8.14
C ARG A 384 7.87 -16.57 -7.04
N GLY A 385 6.63 -16.92 -6.79
CA GLY A 385 6.29 -18.15 -6.10
C GLY A 385 6.18 -18.14 -4.60
N GLY A 386 6.53 -19.25 -3.98
CA GLY A 386 6.34 -19.50 -2.55
C GLY A 386 7.36 -18.73 -1.71
N ILE A 387 8.64 -19.05 -1.86
CA ILE A 387 9.75 -18.32 -1.24
C ILE A 387 10.67 -17.82 -2.36
N ASN A 388 10.97 -16.55 -2.36
CA ASN A 388 11.88 -15.91 -3.29
C ASN A 388 12.94 -15.13 -2.54
N MET A 389 14.21 -15.49 -2.69
CA MET A 389 15.31 -14.89 -1.96
C MET A 389 16.42 -14.47 -2.91
N GLU A 390 16.69 -13.18 -2.89
CA GLU A 390 17.75 -12.53 -3.64
C GLU A 390 18.95 -12.31 -2.74
N HIS A 391 20.17 -12.61 -3.21
CA HIS A 391 21.43 -12.35 -2.49
C HIS A 391 21.41 -12.78 -1.01
N ALA A 392 20.75 -13.88 -0.69
CA ALA A 392 20.48 -14.31 0.66
C ALA A 392 21.25 -15.57 1.04
N ALA A 393 21.81 -15.61 2.24
CA ALA A 393 22.67 -16.71 2.69
C ALA A 393 22.28 -17.27 4.08
N GLU A 394 22.73 -18.49 4.36
CA GLU A 394 22.62 -19.15 5.67
C GLU A 394 21.16 -19.34 6.17
N ASN A 395 20.16 -19.25 5.28
CA ASN A 395 18.76 -19.42 5.63
C ASN A 395 18.40 -20.91 5.77
N ARG A 396 17.49 -21.19 6.68
CA ARG A 396 17.01 -22.55 6.98
C ARG A 396 15.54 -22.68 6.63
N ILE A 397 15.21 -23.31 5.51
CA ILE A 397 13.87 -23.55 4.99
C ILE A 397 13.48 -25.00 5.34
N LEU A 398 12.79 -25.20 6.45
CA LEU A 398 12.65 -26.51 7.07
C LEU A 398 11.18 -26.89 7.35
N ALA A 399 10.81 -28.12 7.04
CA ALA A 399 9.50 -28.70 7.39
C ALA A 399 8.28 -27.88 6.92
N ASN A 400 8.41 -27.07 5.88
CA ASN A 400 7.29 -26.34 5.28
C ASN A 400 6.47 -27.23 4.36
N THR A 401 5.20 -26.89 4.18
CA THR A 401 4.34 -27.49 3.15
C THR A 401 4.11 -26.49 2.02
N PHE A 402 4.54 -26.87 0.82
CA PHE A 402 4.32 -26.08 -0.41
C PHE A 402 3.28 -26.78 -1.28
N LEU A 403 2.29 -26.01 -1.75
CA LEU A 403 1.24 -26.54 -2.62
C LEU A 403 1.03 -25.60 -3.82
N ASN A 404 1.22 -26.09 -5.03
CA ASN A 404 0.88 -25.41 -6.29
C ASN A 404 1.37 -23.96 -6.43
N ASN A 405 2.56 -23.63 -5.89
CA ASN A 405 3.19 -22.33 -6.11
C ASN A 405 3.85 -22.29 -7.49
N LYS A 406 3.87 -21.14 -8.17
CA LYS A 406 4.56 -20.98 -9.47
C LYS A 406 6.01 -21.45 -9.39
N CYS A 407 6.74 -21.06 -8.36
CA CYS A 407 8.02 -21.61 -7.96
C CYS A 407 8.00 -21.80 -6.44
N ALA A 408 8.23 -23.01 -5.93
CA ALA A 408 8.11 -23.20 -4.47
C ALA A 408 9.25 -22.52 -3.72
N VAL A 409 10.50 -22.67 -4.18
CA VAL A 409 11.68 -21.95 -3.64
C VAL A 409 12.52 -21.44 -4.80
N HIS A 410 12.79 -20.16 -4.84
CA HIS A 410 13.68 -19.49 -5.78
C HIS A 410 14.79 -18.76 -5.02
N LEU A 411 16.03 -19.18 -5.24
CA LEU A 411 17.25 -18.53 -4.73
C LEU A 411 18.03 -18.00 -5.92
N TRP A 412 18.38 -16.71 -5.94
CA TRP A 412 18.98 -16.11 -7.11
C TRP A 412 19.94 -14.98 -6.80
N TRP A 413 20.85 -14.80 -7.73
CA TRP A 413 21.84 -13.73 -7.73
C TRP A 413 21.83 -13.04 -9.10
N ASP A 414 22.02 -11.73 -9.07
CA ASP A 414 22.30 -10.89 -10.23
C ASP A 414 23.35 -9.82 -9.88
N HIS A 415 23.75 -9.03 -10.88
CA HIS A 415 24.77 -8.02 -10.69
C HIS A 415 24.18 -6.73 -10.13
N ASP A 416 24.33 -6.48 -8.82
CA ASP A 416 23.92 -5.26 -8.16
C ASP A 416 25.11 -4.58 -7.43
N ALA A 417 25.98 -3.96 -8.23
CA ALA A 417 27.18 -3.29 -7.70
C ALA A 417 26.87 -2.08 -6.81
N ALA A 418 25.71 -1.47 -6.94
CA ALA A 418 25.33 -0.30 -6.15
C ALA A 418 25.01 -0.70 -4.70
N LEU A 419 24.18 -1.71 -4.51
CA LEU A 419 23.80 -2.19 -3.18
C LEU A 419 24.98 -2.86 -2.44
N LEU A 420 25.87 -3.53 -3.14
CA LEU A 420 27.07 -4.13 -2.53
C LEU A 420 28.01 -3.09 -1.89
N ARG A 421 27.92 -1.83 -2.27
CA ARG A 421 28.66 -0.72 -1.65
C ARG A 421 27.98 -0.17 -0.40
N SER A 422 26.75 -0.56 -0.13
CA SER A 422 26.01 -0.14 1.07
C SER A 422 26.64 -0.75 2.32
N PRO A 423 27.01 0.01 3.36
CA PRO A 423 27.60 -0.53 4.57
C PRO A 423 26.78 -1.64 5.23
N GLY A 424 25.47 -1.52 5.23
CA GLY A 424 24.55 -2.52 5.79
C GLY A 424 24.56 -3.84 5.05
N VAL A 425 24.87 -3.84 3.74
CA VAL A 425 25.00 -5.06 2.93
C VAL A 425 26.40 -5.63 3.02
N ALA A 426 27.43 -4.80 2.88
CA ALA A 426 28.83 -5.22 2.78
C ALA A 426 29.29 -6.11 3.97
N GLY A 427 28.75 -5.91 5.17
CA GLY A 427 29.10 -6.68 6.37
C GLY A 427 28.58 -8.11 6.39
N HIS A 428 27.46 -8.36 5.73
CA HIS A 428 26.80 -9.67 5.71
C HIS A 428 26.88 -10.40 4.37
N TYR A 429 27.33 -9.73 3.34
CA TYR A 429 27.27 -10.26 1.99
C TYR A 429 28.05 -11.58 1.81
N ARG A 430 27.36 -12.63 1.38
CA ARG A 430 27.91 -13.98 1.13
C ARG A 430 27.51 -14.53 -0.25
N GLY A 431 26.87 -13.71 -1.09
CA GLY A 431 26.16 -14.22 -2.27
C GLY A 431 24.89 -14.99 -1.87
N VAL A 432 24.59 -16.04 -2.59
CA VAL A 432 23.47 -16.95 -2.28
C VAL A 432 24.06 -18.28 -1.86
N SER A 433 24.48 -18.37 -0.61
CA SER A 433 25.25 -19.52 -0.13
C SER A 433 24.73 -20.09 1.19
N ASP A 434 25.09 -21.34 1.42
CA ASP A 434 24.87 -22.04 2.67
C ASP A 434 23.39 -22.11 3.12
N ASN A 435 22.44 -21.94 2.19
CA ASN A 435 21.03 -22.10 2.49
C ASN A 435 20.69 -23.61 2.59
N VAL A 436 19.86 -23.98 3.55
CA VAL A 436 19.43 -25.36 3.79
C VAL A 436 17.93 -25.49 3.53
N ILE A 437 17.55 -26.26 2.51
CA ILE A 437 16.16 -26.57 2.14
C ILE A 437 15.94 -28.05 2.47
N ALA A 438 15.38 -28.36 3.62
CA ALA A 438 15.32 -29.75 4.08
C ALA A 438 14.04 -30.12 4.84
N GLY A 439 13.61 -31.37 4.66
CA GLY A 439 12.44 -31.92 5.34
C GLY A 439 11.11 -31.28 4.94
N ASN A 440 11.07 -30.53 3.82
CA ASN A 440 9.85 -29.90 3.32
C ASN A 440 9.01 -30.90 2.50
N THR A 441 7.71 -30.60 2.37
CA THR A 441 6.80 -31.30 1.50
C THR A 441 6.39 -30.39 0.35
N PHE A 442 6.66 -30.79 -0.89
CA PHE A 442 6.33 -30.09 -2.11
C PHE A 442 5.28 -30.88 -2.90
N ILE A 443 4.14 -30.25 -3.19
CA ILE A 443 3.03 -30.85 -3.92
C ILE A 443 2.66 -29.95 -5.10
N VAL A 444 2.57 -30.52 -6.29
CA VAL A 444 2.02 -29.87 -7.48
C VAL A 444 0.98 -30.83 -8.08
N ASP A 445 -0.28 -30.61 -7.71
CA ASP A 445 -1.42 -31.45 -8.13
C ASP A 445 -2.41 -30.70 -9.05
N GLY A 446 -2.18 -29.41 -9.30
CA GLY A 446 -3.02 -28.57 -10.14
C GLY A 446 -4.40 -28.23 -9.56
N ARG A 447 -4.67 -28.58 -8.29
CA ARG A 447 -5.94 -28.26 -7.60
C ARG A 447 -5.85 -26.92 -6.88
N HIS A 448 -6.99 -26.26 -6.77
CA HIS A 448 -7.05 -24.99 -6.03
C HIS A 448 -6.76 -25.18 -4.52
N PRO A 449 -5.97 -24.31 -3.86
CA PRO A 449 -5.34 -23.10 -4.41
C PRO A 449 -4.11 -23.41 -5.29
N PHE A 450 -4.02 -22.77 -6.44
CA PHE A 450 -2.90 -22.91 -7.34
C PHE A 450 -2.52 -21.56 -7.99
N ALA A 451 -1.24 -21.37 -8.32
CA ALA A 451 -0.79 -20.24 -9.10
C ALA A 451 -1.25 -20.38 -10.55
N ASN A 452 -1.92 -19.36 -11.08
CA ASN A 452 -2.24 -19.30 -12.49
C ASN A 452 -0.96 -19.08 -13.31
N LEU A 453 -0.61 -20.04 -14.16
CA LEU A 453 0.56 -19.95 -15.04
C LEU A 453 0.17 -19.34 -16.40
N ARG A 454 1.07 -18.58 -16.98
CA ARG A 454 0.94 -18.13 -18.37
C ARG A 454 1.21 -19.29 -19.32
N PRO A 455 0.72 -19.24 -20.59
CA PRO A 455 1.04 -20.23 -21.58
C PRO A 455 2.55 -20.45 -21.73
N GLY A 456 3.00 -21.71 -21.64
CA GLY A 456 4.42 -22.08 -21.72
C GLY A 456 5.20 -22.01 -20.40
N GLU A 457 4.62 -21.52 -19.31
CA GLU A 457 5.25 -21.57 -17.99
C GLU A 457 5.07 -22.94 -17.32
N GLN A 458 5.99 -23.26 -16.40
CA GLN A 458 5.98 -24.50 -15.62
C GLN A 458 5.96 -24.20 -14.12
N PHE A 459 5.38 -25.10 -13.35
CA PHE A 459 5.62 -25.15 -11.91
C PHE A 459 7.05 -25.65 -11.65
N VAL A 460 7.75 -24.98 -10.74
CA VAL A 460 9.12 -25.33 -10.35
C VAL A 460 9.18 -25.53 -8.84
N VAL A 461 9.78 -26.63 -8.38
CA VAL A 461 9.97 -26.84 -6.94
C VAL A 461 11.14 -26.03 -6.42
N LEU A 462 12.32 -26.17 -7.02
CA LEU A 462 13.51 -25.39 -6.66
C LEU A 462 14.13 -24.77 -7.91
N GLN A 463 14.23 -23.45 -7.90
CA GLN A 463 14.98 -22.70 -8.89
C GLN A 463 16.23 -22.09 -8.25
N LEU A 464 17.38 -22.31 -8.87
CA LEU A 464 18.65 -21.65 -8.53
C LEU A 464 19.13 -20.89 -9.76
N ARG A 465 19.40 -19.59 -9.62
CA ARG A 465 19.84 -18.74 -10.72
C ARG A 465 21.09 -17.94 -10.35
N ASP A 466 22.07 -18.00 -11.25
CA ASP A 466 23.32 -17.26 -11.20
C ASP A 466 23.62 -16.75 -12.62
N ASP A 467 24.38 -15.69 -12.74
CA ASP A 467 24.87 -15.15 -14.03
C ASP A 467 26.15 -15.84 -14.53
N GLY A 468 26.60 -16.88 -13.84
CA GLY A 468 27.83 -17.63 -14.17
C GLY A 468 29.06 -17.20 -13.37
N THR A 469 28.89 -16.34 -12.35
CA THR A 469 29.99 -15.81 -11.51
C THR A 469 30.24 -16.61 -10.23
N ASN A 470 29.54 -17.75 -10.05
CA ASN A 470 29.64 -18.65 -8.90
C ASN A 470 29.29 -18.02 -7.54
N HIS A 471 28.31 -17.14 -7.54
CA HIS A 471 27.76 -16.57 -6.31
C HIS A 471 26.71 -17.46 -5.65
N VAL A 472 26.07 -18.35 -6.41
CA VAL A 472 25.10 -19.34 -5.91
C VAL A 472 25.82 -20.66 -5.66
N ARG A 473 26.17 -20.94 -4.38
CA ARG A 473 27.03 -22.08 -4.02
C ARG A 473 26.72 -22.65 -2.64
N ASP A 474 27.19 -23.84 -2.39
CA ASP A 474 27.13 -24.52 -1.07
C ASP A 474 25.70 -24.71 -0.49
N ASN A 475 24.67 -24.56 -1.33
CA ASN A 475 23.29 -24.73 -0.93
C ASN A 475 22.94 -26.21 -0.78
N VAL A 476 22.09 -26.56 0.19
CA VAL A 476 21.69 -27.92 0.50
C VAL A 476 20.20 -28.14 0.23
N TYR A 477 19.88 -29.20 -0.51
CA TYR A 477 18.50 -29.66 -0.72
C TYR A 477 18.43 -31.14 -0.33
N ALA A 478 17.88 -31.45 0.86
CA ALA A 478 17.95 -32.80 1.40
C ALA A 478 16.67 -33.24 2.13
N ALA A 479 16.39 -34.52 2.10
CA ALA A 479 15.28 -35.15 2.83
C ALA A 479 13.90 -34.49 2.58
N ASN A 480 13.68 -33.90 1.41
CA ASN A 480 12.39 -33.33 1.02
C ASN A 480 11.50 -34.41 0.39
N THR A 481 10.18 -34.24 0.54
CA THR A 481 9.18 -35.06 -0.14
C THR A 481 8.60 -34.28 -1.31
N VAL A 482 8.64 -34.83 -2.53
CA VAL A 482 8.17 -34.18 -3.74
C VAL A 482 7.10 -35.03 -4.42
N ARG A 483 5.96 -34.41 -4.75
CA ARG A 483 4.85 -35.02 -5.51
C ARG A 483 4.47 -34.08 -6.66
N LEU A 484 4.72 -34.52 -7.89
CA LEU A 484 4.37 -33.81 -9.12
C LEU A 484 3.30 -34.63 -9.85
N GLU A 485 2.06 -34.17 -9.84
CA GLU A 485 0.91 -34.87 -10.43
C GLU A 485 0.44 -34.22 -11.76
N VAL A 486 1.14 -33.17 -12.22
CA VAL A 486 0.85 -32.46 -13.48
C VAL A 486 2.04 -32.52 -14.41
N THR A 487 1.81 -32.49 -15.73
CA THR A 487 2.85 -32.66 -16.75
C THR A 487 3.74 -31.44 -16.94
N ASN A 488 3.26 -30.26 -16.55
CA ASN A 488 3.99 -28.99 -16.64
C ASN A 488 4.66 -28.60 -15.30
N ALA A 489 5.16 -29.58 -14.55
CA ALA A 489 5.90 -29.37 -13.31
C ALA A 489 7.28 -30.02 -13.37
N VAL A 490 8.28 -29.32 -12.84
CA VAL A 490 9.66 -29.81 -12.72
C VAL A 490 10.17 -29.64 -11.29
N GLU A 491 11.00 -30.55 -10.83
CA GLU A 491 11.60 -30.44 -9.50
C GLU A 491 12.69 -29.38 -9.47
N PHE A 492 13.51 -29.28 -10.51
CA PHE A 492 14.68 -28.40 -10.54
C PHE A 492 14.73 -27.55 -11.81
N ALA A 493 15.05 -26.25 -11.61
CA ALA A 493 15.49 -25.33 -12.65
C ALA A 493 16.77 -24.63 -12.15
N VAL A 494 17.93 -25.13 -12.56
CA VAL A 494 19.24 -24.73 -12.02
C VAL A 494 20.12 -24.21 -13.15
N SER A 495 20.69 -23.01 -12.99
CA SER A 495 21.63 -22.43 -13.95
C SER A 495 22.89 -23.30 -14.09
N PRO A 496 23.51 -23.39 -15.29
CA PRO A 496 24.73 -24.15 -15.49
C PRO A 496 25.84 -23.74 -14.52
N GLY A 497 26.59 -24.73 -14.04
CA GLY A 497 27.74 -24.52 -13.14
C GLY A 497 27.40 -24.47 -11.66
N ILE A 498 26.13 -24.34 -11.27
CA ILE A 498 25.73 -24.37 -9.86
C ILE A 498 25.80 -25.80 -9.30
N THR A 499 26.49 -25.97 -8.18
CA THR A 499 26.53 -27.23 -7.43
C THR A 499 25.54 -27.21 -6.29
N LEU A 500 24.60 -28.15 -6.30
CA LEU A 500 23.60 -28.34 -5.25
C LEU A 500 23.90 -29.63 -4.47
N ARG A 501 24.17 -29.54 -3.17
CA ARG A 501 24.35 -30.70 -2.32
C ARG A 501 22.99 -31.33 -2.00
N ARG A 502 22.82 -32.61 -2.35
CA ARG A 502 21.55 -33.34 -2.21
C ARG A 502 21.52 -34.30 -1.02
N GLU A 503 22.59 -34.38 -0.26
CA GLU A 503 22.73 -35.25 0.90
C GLU A 503 22.85 -34.43 2.18
N GLY A 504 22.26 -34.93 3.24
CA GLY A 504 22.31 -34.31 4.57
C GLY A 504 21.09 -34.63 5.42
N THR A 505 21.25 -34.48 6.71
CA THR A 505 20.15 -34.59 7.68
C THR A 505 19.62 -33.20 7.95
N PRO A 506 18.28 -32.98 7.98
CA PRO A 506 17.71 -31.70 8.36
C PRO A 506 18.27 -31.23 9.71
N PRO A 507 18.76 -29.98 9.80
CA PRO A 507 19.26 -29.46 11.04
C PRO A 507 18.11 -29.36 12.10
N ARG A 508 18.46 -29.64 13.32
CA ARG A 508 17.51 -29.46 14.44
C ARG A 508 17.26 -27.97 14.66
N TYR A 509 16.03 -27.63 14.96
CA TYR A 509 15.62 -26.27 15.33
C TYR A 509 14.64 -26.30 16.51
N VAL A 510 14.50 -25.18 17.18
CA VAL A 510 13.54 -25.00 18.28
C VAL A 510 12.80 -23.69 18.02
N LEU A 511 11.48 -23.76 17.98
CA LEU A 511 10.65 -22.57 17.91
C LEU A 511 10.49 -21.93 19.30
N PRO A 512 10.44 -20.60 19.39
CA PRO A 512 10.30 -19.92 20.67
C PRO A 512 8.96 -20.25 21.32
N ARG A 513 8.98 -20.48 22.64
CA ARG A 513 7.76 -20.60 23.44
C ARG A 513 7.33 -19.23 23.90
N LEU A 514 6.18 -18.77 23.42
CA LEU A 514 5.69 -17.42 23.63
C LEU A 514 4.54 -17.39 24.64
N LYS A 515 4.54 -16.38 25.50
CA LYS A 515 3.37 -16.02 26.29
C LYS A 515 2.56 -14.99 25.50
N VAL A 516 1.44 -15.41 24.91
CA VAL A 516 0.64 -14.59 24.00
C VAL A 516 -0.48 -13.88 24.75
N PRO A 517 -0.53 -12.54 24.77
CA PRO A 517 -1.64 -11.79 25.35
C PRO A 517 -2.90 -11.88 24.48
N GLY A 518 -4.05 -11.57 25.06
CA GLY A 518 -5.32 -11.46 24.34
C GLY A 518 -6.13 -12.76 24.29
N LYS A 519 -7.27 -12.68 23.61
CA LYS A 519 -8.24 -13.78 23.47
C LYS A 519 -7.87 -14.67 22.30
N THR A 520 -7.79 -15.98 22.50
CA THR A 520 -7.62 -16.93 21.41
C THR A 520 -8.79 -16.86 20.45
N ARG A 521 -8.51 -16.70 19.16
CA ARG A 521 -9.50 -16.70 18.09
C ARG A 521 -8.92 -17.38 16.84
N PRO A 522 -9.75 -17.89 15.93
CA PRO A 522 -9.25 -18.36 14.65
C PRO A 522 -8.48 -17.24 13.91
N VAL A 523 -7.33 -17.61 13.34
CA VAL A 523 -6.52 -16.73 12.49
C VAL A 523 -6.93 -16.95 11.04
N GLY A 524 -6.93 -15.88 10.26
CA GLY A 524 -7.21 -15.93 8.83
C GLY A 524 -8.33 -14.98 8.41
N ALA A 525 -8.45 -14.83 7.10
CA ALA A 525 -9.48 -13.99 6.50
C ALA A 525 -10.87 -14.40 6.99
N ARG A 526 -11.73 -13.42 7.14
CA ARG A 526 -13.15 -13.63 7.36
C ARG A 526 -13.65 -14.70 6.39
N PRO A 527 -14.33 -15.77 6.82
CA PRO A 527 -14.58 -16.95 5.97
C PRO A 527 -15.27 -16.66 4.63
N HIS A 528 -16.07 -15.59 4.58
CA HIS A 528 -16.78 -15.14 3.39
C HIS A 528 -15.97 -14.21 2.49
N LEU A 529 -14.76 -13.80 2.89
CA LEU A 529 -13.88 -12.86 2.19
C LEU A 529 -12.53 -13.50 1.82
N ARG A 530 -12.49 -14.78 1.52
CA ARG A 530 -11.28 -15.44 1.04
C ARG A 530 -11.08 -15.22 -0.45
N GLY A 531 -9.81 -15.03 -0.85
CA GLY A 531 -9.42 -14.80 -2.24
C GLY A 531 -9.22 -13.33 -2.57
N ARG A 532 -8.26 -13.04 -3.46
CA ARG A 532 -7.94 -11.67 -3.91
C ARG A 532 -9.07 -10.98 -4.65
N ASP A 533 -10.01 -11.72 -5.22
CA ASP A 533 -11.23 -11.20 -5.84
C ASP A 533 -12.15 -10.43 -4.88
N LYS A 534 -11.86 -10.52 -3.58
CA LYS A 534 -12.58 -9.75 -2.56
C LYS A 534 -11.98 -8.36 -2.31
N ILE A 535 -10.83 -8.04 -2.90
CA ILE A 535 -10.28 -6.69 -2.83
C ILE A 535 -11.05 -5.81 -3.81
N LEU A 536 -11.95 -4.99 -3.28
CA LEU A 536 -12.69 -3.99 -4.03
C LEU A 536 -12.32 -2.61 -3.49
N LEU A 537 -11.89 -1.73 -4.38
CA LEU A 537 -11.44 -0.37 -4.04
C LEU A 537 -12.34 0.67 -4.71
N ASP A 538 -12.59 1.75 -3.97
CA ASP A 538 -13.08 3.01 -4.52
C ASP A 538 -11.98 4.10 -4.42
N GLU A 539 -12.32 5.34 -4.69
CA GLU A 539 -11.41 6.47 -4.54
C GLU A 539 -10.98 6.75 -3.08
N TRP A 540 -11.50 6.02 -2.12
CA TRP A 540 -11.18 6.16 -0.70
C TRP A 540 -10.43 4.97 -0.11
N GLY A 541 -10.18 3.93 -0.90
CA GLY A 541 -9.50 2.72 -0.48
C GLY A 541 -10.40 1.48 -0.45
N PRO A 542 -10.08 0.48 0.36
CA PRO A 542 -10.78 -0.81 0.33
C PRO A 542 -12.18 -0.73 0.93
N TRP A 543 -13.12 -1.36 0.23
CA TRP A 543 -14.48 -1.53 0.72
C TRP A 543 -14.54 -2.52 1.87
N ASP A 544 -15.31 -2.16 2.92
CA ASP A 544 -15.47 -2.99 4.12
C ASP A 544 -16.49 -4.14 3.97
N HIS A 545 -17.12 -4.32 2.81
CA HIS A 545 -18.18 -5.28 2.53
C HIS A 545 -19.43 -5.15 3.42
N GLU A 546 -19.55 -4.07 4.16
CA GLU A 546 -20.67 -3.78 5.08
C GLU A 546 -21.41 -2.51 4.69
N SER A 547 -20.68 -1.45 4.30
CA SER A 547 -21.23 -0.16 3.92
C SER A 547 -21.69 -0.12 2.46
N PRO A 548 -22.62 0.76 2.07
CA PRO A 548 -22.86 1.04 0.66
C PRO A 548 -21.57 1.51 -0.04
N LEU A 549 -21.32 0.98 -1.25
CA LEU A 549 -20.19 1.35 -2.08
C LEU A 549 -20.68 1.76 -3.47
N VAL A 550 -20.19 2.90 -3.98
CA VAL A 550 -20.30 3.28 -5.39
C VAL A 550 -18.90 3.34 -5.97
N ARG A 551 -18.55 2.34 -6.75
CA ARG A 551 -17.22 2.17 -7.32
C ARG A 551 -17.18 2.69 -8.77
N PRO A 552 -16.32 3.64 -9.13
CA PRO A 552 -16.12 4.02 -10.53
C PRO A 552 -15.47 2.85 -11.29
N LEU A 553 -15.98 2.54 -12.48
CA LEU A 553 -15.47 1.47 -13.35
C LEU A 553 -14.78 2.02 -14.59
N ALA A 554 -15.32 3.08 -15.17
CA ALA A 554 -14.80 3.68 -16.39
C ALA A 554 -15.06 5.17 -16.42
N GLU A 555 -14.08 5.89 -16.90
CA GLU A 555 -14.14 7.30 -17.20
C GLU A 555 -13.49 7.56 -18.56
N GLY A 556 -14.15 8.35 -19.40
CA GLY A 556 -13.61 8.74 -20.70
C GLY A 556 -14.58 8.49 -21.87
N GLY A 557 -14.27 9.02 -23.05
CA GLY A 557 -15.00 8.78 -24.28
C GLY A 557 -16.51 9.15 -24.25
N GLY A 558 -16.91 10.11 -23.40
CA GLY A 558 -18.32 10.44 -23.21
C GLY A 558 -19.10 9.40 -22.37
N GLU A 559 -18.42 8.49 -21.72
CA GLU A 559 -19.01 7.48 -20.82
C GLU A 559 -18.48 7.62 -19.40
N ARG A 560 -19.36 7.40 -18.43
CA ARG A 560 -19.05 7.13 -17.02
C ARG A 560 -19.76 5.86 -16.60
N ALA A 561 -19.08 4.99 -15.91
CA ALA A 561 -19.70 3.78 -15.39
C ALA A 561 -19.36 3.60 -13.91
N TRP A 562 -20.36 3.16 -13.15
CA TRP A 562 -20.22 2.85 -11.73
C TRP A 562 -20.82 1.48 -11.42
N GLU A 563 -20.27 0.84 -10.41
CA GLU A 563 -20.83 -0.36 -9.81
C GLU A 563 -21.26 -0.05 -8.37
N VAL A 564 -22.51 -0.34 -8.04
CA VAL A 564 -23.11 -0.02 -6.74
C VAL A 564 -23.33 -1.30 -5.96
N PHE A 565 -22.74 -1.38 -4.77
CA PHE A 565 -22.84 -2.52 -3.85
C PHE A 565 -23.59 -2.14 -2.57
N GLY A 566 -24.21 -3.12 -1.92
CA GLY A 566 -24.76 -2.98 -0.56
C GLY A 566 -25.96 -2.04 -0.44
N VAL A 567 -26.58 -1.61 -1.54
CA VAL A 567 -27.76 -0.74 -1.55
C VAL A 567 -28.99 -1.53 -1.95
N THR A 568 -29.96 -1.63 -1.05
CA THR A 568 -31.25 -2.25 -1.34
C THR A 568 -32.23 -1.22 -1.88
N ASN A 569 -33.01 -1.60 -2.89
CA ASN A 569 -34.01 -0.73 -3.54
C ASN A 569 -33.41 0.58 -4.08
N LEU A 570 -32.31 0.46 -4.81
CA LEU A 570 -31.59 1.60 -5.38
C LEU A 570 -32.52 2.38 -6.34
N GLN A 571 -32.77 3.64 -6.00
CA GLN A 571 -33.39 4.65 -6.86
C GLN A 571 -32.33 5.51 -7.49
N VAL A 572 -32.45 5.78 -8.78
CA VAL A 572 -31.47 6.56 -9.56
C VAL A 572 -32.20 7.66 -10.32
N GLU A 573 -31.80 8.91 -10.10
CA GLU A 573 -32.32 10.09 -10.81
C GLU A 573 -31.18 10.75 -11.57
N LEU A 574 -31.31 10.88 -12.90
CA LEU A 574 -30.35 11.56 -13.75
C LEU A 574 -30.80 13.01 -14.00
N ARG A 575 -29.89 13.96 -13.79
CA ARG A 575 -30.01 15.37 -14.12
C ARG A 575 -28.89 15.74 -15.10
N ALA A 576 -29.13 15.54 -16.37
CA ALA A 576 -28.23 15.91 -17.46
C ALA A 576 -29.01 16.13 -18.75
N ARG A 577 -28.56 17.06 -19.59
CA ARG A 577 -29.08 17.24 -20.95
C ARG A 577 -28.18 16.53 -21.95
N GLY A 578 -28.75 15.79 -22.91
CA GLY A 578 -27.98 15.07 -23.93
C GLY A 578 -27.13 13.92 -23.34
N ALA A 579 -27.63 13.29 -22.28
CA ALA A 579 -27.05 12.08 -21.73
C ALA A 579 -28.14 11.09 -21.33
N ARG A 580 -27.82 9.79 -21.35
CA ARG A 580 -28.72 8.70 -20.95
C ARG A 580 -28.02 7.79 -19.93
N LEU A 581 -28.81 7.29 -18.99
CA LEU A 581 -28.35 6.34 -17.97
C LEU A 581 -28.96 4.96 -18.26
N GLU A 582 -28.11 3.96 -18.34
CA GLU A 582 -28.46 2.55 -18.46
C GLU A 582 -28.17 1.85 -17.13
N ARG A 583 -29.01 0.86 -16.77
CA ARG A 583 -28.88 0.09 -15.53
C ARG A 583 -28.87 -1.40 -15.87
N GLU A 584 -27.93 -2.13 -15.31
CA GLU A 584 -27.76 -3.58 -15.52
C GLU A 584 -27.40 -4.27 -14.21
N PRO A 585 -27.83 -5.53 -13.99
CA PRO A 585 -27.29 -6.32 -12.87
C PRO A 585 -25.77 -6.51 -13.01
N GLY A 586 -25.05 -6.29 -11.93
CA GLY A 586 -23.62 -6.56 -11.88
C GLY A 586 -23.29 -8.06 -11.79
N PRO A 587 -22.00 -8.41 -11.88
CA PRO A 587 -21.55 -9.80 -11.84
C PRO A 587 -22.05 -10.55 -10.61
N GLY A 588 -22.70 -11.72 -10.86
CA GLY A 588 -23.25 -12.56 -9.79
C GLY A 588 -24.45 -11.97 -9.04
N GLY A 589 -25.06 -10.88 -9.53
CA GLY A 589 -26.26 -10.28 -8.93
C GLY A 589 -26.04 -9.63 -7.55
N ARG A 590 -24.78 -9.32 -7.20
CA ARG A 590 -24.42 -8.69 -5.91
C ARG A 590 -24.30 -7.17 -5.98
N SER A 591 -24.34 -6.63 -7.18
CA SER A 591 -24.18 -5.21 -7.47
C SER A 591 -25.12 -4.79 -8.59
N GLU A 592 -25.21 -3.49 -8.84
CA GLU A 592 -25.88 -2.89 -9.97
C GLU A 592 -24.90 -2.03 -10.75
N LEU A 593 -24.85 -2.20 -12.07
CA LEU A 593 -24.03 -1.39 -12.97
C LEU A 593 -24.85 -0.21 -13.48
N LEU A 594 -24.27 0.97 -13.40
CA LEU A 594 -24.79 2.22 -13.91
C LEU A 594 -23.85 2.71 -15.02
N ARG A 595 -24.39 2.92 -16.25
CA ARG A 595 -23.64 3.46 -17.38
C ARG A 595 -24.29 4.74 -17.86
N LEU A 596 -23.56 5.82 -17.79
CA LEU A 596 -23.96 7.15 -18.27
C LEU A 596 -23.22 7.47 -19.57
N ARG A 597 -23.95 7.69 -20.64
CA ARG A 597 -23.40 8.03 -21.97
C ARG A 597 -23.90 9.37 -22.44
N ALA A 598 -23.04 10.17 -23.06
CA ALA A 598 -23.35 11.48 -23.60
C ALA A 598 -23.38 11.49 -25.13
N GLU A 599 -24.22 12.35 -25.68
CA GLU A 599 -24.08 12.86 -27.04
C GLU A 599 -22.78 13.67 -27.19
N PRO A 600 -22.25 13.84 -28.42
CA PRO A 600 -21.02 14.62 -28.65
C PRO A 600 -21.02 15.99 -27.97
N GLY A 601 -19.87 16.40 -27.43
CA GLY A 601 -19.66 17.66 -26.73
C GLY A 601 -19.33 17.50 -25.24
N VAL A 602 -19.39 18.61 -24.51
CA VAL A 602 -19.14 18.68 -23.08
C VAL A 602 -20.46 18.79 -22.32
N ARG A 603 -20.75 17.84 -21.44
CA ARG A 603 -22.04 17.68 -20.78
C ARG A 603 -21.89 17.52 -19.27
N PRO A 604 -22.13 18.56 -18.46
CA PRO A 604 -22.24 18.41 -17.02
C PRO A 604 -23.40 17.49 -16.63
N PHE A 605 -23.20 16.67 -15.62
CA PHE A 605 -24.20 15.75 -15.11
C PHE A 605 -24.28 15.74 -13.58
N GLU A 606 -25.45 15.38 -13.07
CA GLU A 606 -25.68 14.98 -11.71
C GLU A 606 -26.51 13.71 -11.69
N VAL A 607 -26.03 12.65 -11.02
CA VAL A 607 -26.78 11.41 -10.76
C VAL A 607 -27.02 11.30 -9.27
N LEU A 608 -28.27 11.28 -8.87
CA LEU A 608 -28.69 11.11 -7.49
C LEU A 608 -29.03 9.66 -7.22
N LEU A 609 -28.30 9.03 -6.32
CA LEU A 609 -28.51 7.66 -5.85
C LEU A 609 -29.18 7.69 -4.48
N ARG A 610 -30.25 6.90 -4.29
CA ARG A 610 -30.96 6.78 -3.03
C ARG A 610 -31.27 5.32 -2.70
N GLY A 611 -31.10 4.94 -1.44
CA GLY A 611 -31.51 3.67 -0.86
C GLY A 611 -32.10 3.88 0.52
N ALA A 612 -32.47 2.82 1.22
CA ALA A 612 -33.12 2.92 2.54
C ALA A 612 -32.37 3.80 3.56
N ASN A 613 -31.05 3.63 3.65
CA ASN A 613 -30.15 4.42 4.53
C ASN A 613 -28.95 4.98 3.78
N PHE A 614 -29.12 5.26 2.48
CA PHE A 614 -28.06 5.69 1.60
C PHE A 614 -28.53 6.80 0.68
N GLN A 615 -27.72 7.84 0.56
CA GLN A 615 -27.88 8.86 -0.46
C GLN A 615 -26.51 9.34 -0.90
N GLN A 616 -26.27 9.36 -2.20
CA GLN A 616 -25.06 9.89 -2.80
C GLN A 616 -25.39 10.65 -4.06
N VAL A 617 -24.64 11.73 -4.32
CA VAL A 617 -24.75 12.51 -5.54
C VAL A 617 -23.42 12.36 -6.30
N LEU A 618 -23.49 11.84 -7.53
CA LEU A 618 -22.36 11.76 -8.45
C LEU A 618 -22.45 12.97 -9.38
N ARG A 619 -21.39 13.76 -9.44
CA ARG A 619 -21.29 14.94 -10.30
C ARG A 619 -20.03 14.87 -11.13
N GLY A 620 -20.10 15.51 -12.30
CA GLY A 620 -18.94 15.61 -13.18
C GLY A 620 -19.32 16.13 -14.54
N THR A 621 -18.40 15.99 -15.46
CA THR A 621 -18.59 16.37 -16.86
C THR A 621 -18.28 15.18 -17.75
N LEU A 622 -19.15 14.88 -18.69
CA LEU A 622 -18.90 13.96 -19.79
C LEU A 622 -18.29 14.75 -20.95
N VAL A 623 -17.16 14.29 -21.44
CA VAL A 623 -16.49 14.85 -22.62
C VAL A 623 -16.52 13.80 -23.71
N SER A 624 -17.48 13.92 -24.62
CA SER A 624 -17.59 13.05 -25.79
C SER A 624 -16.94 13.76 -26.98
N ALA A 625 -15.71 13.37 -27.31
CA ALA A 625 -14.90 13.95 -28.34
C ALA A 625 -14.20 12.86 -29.16
N SER A 626 -13.94 13.13 -30.43
CA SER A 626 -13.04 12.31 -31.25
C SER A 626 -11.70 13.03 -31.37
N TRP A 627 -10.64 12.41 -30.90
CA TRP A 627 -9.29 12.95 -30.96
C TRP A 627 -8.53 12.32 -32.12
N GLU A 628 -7.96 13.15 -32.97
CA GLU A 628 -6.93 12.77 -33.92
C GLU A 628 -5.58 12.83 -33.16
N ALA A 629 -4.99 11.68 -32.86
CA ALA A 629 -3.72 11.59 -32.12
C ALA A 629 -2.62 10.99 -32.99
N VAL A 630 -1.40 11.48 -32.80
CA VAL A 630 -0.18 11.01 -33.45
C VAL A 630 0.83 10.67 -32.39
N PHE A 631 1.30 9.42 -32.37
CA PHE A 631 2.37 8.94 -31.50
C PHE A 631 3.65 8.75 -32.29
N PHE A 632 4.78 9.14 -31.73
CA PHE A 632 6.10 9.02 -32.40
C PHE A 632 7.23 8.88 -31.39
N SER A 633 8.28 8.19 -31.76
CA SER A 633 9.53 8.15 -30.98
C SER A 633 10.42 9.34 -31.35
N TRP A 634 11.20 9.80 -30.39
CA TRP A 634 12.20 10.83 -30.62
C TRP A 634 13.58 10.41 -30.09
N PRO A 635 14.68 10.74 -30.81
CA PRO A 635 16.03 10.42 -30.36
C PRO A 635 16.48 11.37 -29.27
N ALA A 636 17.31 10.92 -28.32
CA ALA A 636 17.81 11.74 -27.20
C ALA A 636 18.48 13.08 -27.66
N ALA A 637 18.96 13.14 -28.89
CA ALA A 637 19.50 14.37 -29.47
C ALA A 637 18.43 15.44 -29.81
N THR A 638 17.13 15.07 -29.77
CA THR A 638 16.00 15.99 -30.09
C THR A 638 15.16 16.17 -28.80
N ASP A 639 15.80 16.63 -27.74
CA ASP A 639 15.11 16.88 -26.47
C ASP A 639 14.01 17.95 -26.67
N PRO A 640 12.72 17.60 -26.41
CA PRO A 640 11.58 18.50 -26.57
C PRO A 640 11.67 19.80 -25.76
N ARG A 641 12.41 19.78 -24.65
CA ARG A 641 12.63 20.97 -23.78
C ARG A 641 13.59 21.98 -24.41
N GLN A 642 14.51 21.49 -25.24
CA GLN A 642 15.54 22.31 -25.89
C GLN A 642 15.13 22.75 -27.30
N ASP A 643 14.56 21.87 -28.09
CA ASP A 643 14.08 22.12 -29.43
C ASP A 643 12.66 21.55 -29.68
N PRO A 644 11.62 22.22 -29.15
CA PRO A 644 10.24 21.82 -29.36
C PRO A 644 9.81 21.79 -30.85
N ALA A 645 10.47 22.58 -31.71
CA ALA A 645 10.12 22.65 -33.13
C ALA A 645 10.61 21.40 -33.89
N ALA A 646 11.86 21.00 -33.65
CA ALA A 646 12.39 19.76 -34.22
C ALA A 646 11.63 18.54 -33.68
N TRP A 647 11.27 18.53 -32.40
CA TRP A 647 10.46 17.46 -31.80
C TRP A 647 9.08 17.36 -32.48
N ARG A 648 8.35 18.47 -32.67
CA ARG A 648 7.06 18.47 -33.37
C ARG A 648 7.15 17.97 -34.81
N ALA A 649 8.25 18.23 -35.49
CA ALA A 649 8.44 17.79 -36.87
C ALA A 649 8.45 16.24 -36.98
N LEU A 650 8.82 15.52 -35.91
CA LEU A 650 8.82 14.06 -35.89
C LEU A 650 7.41 13.46 -35.96
N ALA A 651 6.37 14.21 -35.62
CA ALA A 651 4.98 13.77 -35.74
C ALA A 651 4.53 13.53 -37.20
N THR A 652 5.26 14.03 -38.16
CA THR A 652 5.04 13.78 -39.60
C THR A 652 6.06 12.80 -40.21
N GLY A 653 6.92 12.26 -39.36
CA GLY A 653 7.99 11.36 -39.77
C GLY A 653 7.49 9.92 -40.05
N PRO A 654 8.37 9.06 -40.59
CA PRO A 654 8.00 7.70 -41.00
C PRO A 654 7.67 6.76 -39.84
N THR A 655 8.08 7.11 -38.62
CA THR A 655 7.80 6.33 -37.38
C THR A 655 6.51 6.79 -36.69
N ALA A 656 5.89 7.87 -37.16
CA ALA A 656 4.66 8.39 -36.57
C ALA A 656 3.47 7.48 -36.86
N VAL A 657 2.65 7.22 -35.85
CA VAL A 657 1.44 6.41 -35.93
C VAL A 657 0.23 7.26 -35.59
N GLN A 658 -0.67 7.42 -36.55
CA GLN A 658 -1.92 8.15 -36.35
C GLN A 658 -2.99 7.20 -35.84
N VAL A 659 -3.74 7.64 -34.82
CA VAL A 659 -4.86 6.90 -34.24
C VAL A 659 -6.01 7.83 -33.90
N HIS A 660 -7.24 7.29 -33.82
CA HIS A 660 -8.38 7.97 -33.25
C HIS A 660 -8.63 7.51 -31.84
N LEU A 661 -8.83 8.47 -30.92
CA LEU A 661 -9.11 8.20 -29.51
C LEU A 661 -10.42 8.87 -29.11
N ASP A 662 -11.21 8.20 -28.27
CA ASP A 662 -12.47 8.72 -27.74
C ASP A 662 -12.26 9.59 -26.47
N ALA A 663 -11.08 9.51 -25.87
CA ALA A 663 -10.67 10.30 -24.71
C ALA A 663 -9.14 10.41 -24.64
N LEU A 664 -8.65 11.44 -23.96
CA LEU A 664 -7.26 11.52 -23.49
C LEU A 664 -7.23 11.09 -22.01
N ASP A 665 -7.26 9.78 -21.79
CA ASP A 665 -7.06 9.11 -20.50
C ASP A 665 -6.12 7.93 -20.75
N LEU A 666 -4.82 8.24 -20.79
CA LEU A 666 -3.76 7.37 -21.26
C LEU A 666 -2.84 7.05 -20.10
N ASN A 667 -3.04 5.91 -19.47
CA ASN A 667 -2.13 5.40 -18.43
C ASN A 667 -1.16 4.42 -19.09
N TYR A 668 0.02 4.91 -19.47
CA TYR A 668 1.07 4.09 -20.07
C TYR A 668 1.76 3.20 -19.02
N GLY A 669 1.78 3.63 -17.75
CA GLY A 669 2.51 2.95 -16.67
C GLY A 669 4.01 2.95 -16.95
N TRP A 670 4.65 1.80 -16.75
CA TRP A 670 6.06 1.54 -17.09
C TRP A 670 6.23 1.00 -18.53
N ARG A 671 5.24 1.23 -19.39
CA ARG A 671 5.19 0.76 -20.78
C ARG A 671 5.01 1.95 -21.73
N GLY A 672 4.85 1.66 -22.99
CA GLY A 672 4.67 2.70 -24.01
C GLY A 672 3.30 2.69 -24.70
N PRO A 673 3.09 3.64 -25.59
CA PRO A 673 1.87 3.72 -26.39
C PRO A 673 1.51 2.43 -27.12
N LYS A 674 2.49 1.64 -27.57
CA LYS A 674 2.27 0.34 -28.23
C LYS A 674 1.59 -0.72 -27.34
N ASP A 675 1.66 -0.56 -26.03
CA ASP A 675 1.18 -1.53 -25.05
C ASP A 675 -0.21 -1.21 -24.50
N LEU A 676 -0.81 -0.09 -24.92
CA LEU A 676 -2.13 0.36 -24.45
C LEU A 676 -3.31 -0.43 -25.04
N GLY A 677 -3.10 -1.16 -26.14
CA GLY A 677 -4.19 -1.93 -26.77
C GLY A 677 -5.25 -1.08 -27.48
N LEU A 678 -4.97 0.17 -27.77
CA LEU A 678 -5.94 1.14 -28.33
C LEU A 678 -6.17 0.95 -29.83
N ASP A 679 -5.14 0.63 -30.58
CA ASP A 679 -5.18 0.50 -32.03
C ASP A 679 -4.17 -0.53 -32.53
N ALA A 680 -4.53 -1.28 -33.57
CA ALA A 680 -3.66 -2.36 -34.10
C ALA A 680 -2.33 -1.83 -34.69
N ALA A 681 -2.35 -0.67 -35.37
CA ALA A 681 -1.14 -0.08 -35.91
C ALA A 681 -0.24 0.49 -34.81
N LEU A 682 -0.84 1.07 -33.77
CA LEU A 682 -0.13 1.55 -32.59
C LEU A 682 0.51 0.40 -31.83
N ASN A 683 -0.21 -0.71 -31.61
CA ASN A 683 0.32 -1.90 -30.94
C ASN A 683 1.50 -2.53 -31.70
N GLN A 684 1.49 -2.46 -33.02
CA GLN A 684 2.52 -3.05 -33.87
C GLN A 684 3.75 -2.15 -34.07
N ARG A 685 3.53 -0.84 -34.26
CA ARG A 685 4.56 0.10 -34.70
C ARG A 685 4.73 1.31 -33.76
N GLY A 686 3.94 1.39 -32.71
CA GLY A 686 3.98 2.50 -31.77
C GLY A 686 5.27 2.54 -30.94
N PRO A 687 5.54 3.69 -30.30
CA PRO A 687 6.71 3.85 -29.44
C PRO A 687 6.70 2.93 -28.21
N GLY A 688 7.90 2.66 -27.69
CA GLY A 688 8.12 2.02 -26.39
C GLY A 688 7.84 2.96 -25.21
N GLY A 689 8.32 2.57 -24.02
CA GLY A 689 8.09 3.33 -22.77
C GLY A 689 8.82 4.65 -22.68
N ASP A 690 10.02 4.74 -23.28
CA ASP A 690 10.87 5.92 -23.16
C ASP A 690 10.97 6.68 -24.47
N HIS A 691 11.24 7.98 -24.38
CA HIS A 691 11.48 8.88 -25.53
C HIS A 691 10.36 8.84 -26.57
N PHE A 692 9.11 9.00 -26.11
CA PHE A 692 7.99 9.15 -27.04
C PHE A 692 7.30 10.51 -26.94
N GLY A 693 6.63 10.88 -28.04
CA GLY A 693 5.80 12.06 -28.12
C GLY A 693 4.39 11.71 -28.56
N MET A 694 3.43 12.52 -28.11
CA MET A 694 2.05 12.47 -28.55
C MET A 694 1.55 13.89 -28.88
N MET A 695 0.90 14.02 -30.01
CA MET A 695 0.14 15.23 -30.38
C MET A 695 -1.29 14.81 -30.66
N ALA A 696 -2.26 15.44 -30.00
CA ALA A 696 -3.67 15.15 -30.19
C ALA A 696 -4.45 16.42 -30.46
N ARG A 697 -5.47 16.33 -31.32
CA ARG A 697 -6.35 17.42 -31.68
C ARG A 697 -7.80 16.97 -31.73
N THR A 698 -8.69 17.82 -31.25
CA THR A 698 -10.14 17.62 -31.40
C THR A 698 -10.86 18.92 -31.64
N ARG A 699 -12.07 18.82 -32.17
CA ARG A 699 -13.07 19.91 -32.19
C ARG A 699 -14.32 19.42 -31.48
N LEU A 700 -14.80 20.19 -30.54
CA LEU A 700 -15.98 19.85 -29.77
C LEU A 700 -16.84 21.08 -29.44
N ALA A 701 -18.13 20.84 -29.24
CA ALA A 701 -19.05 21.86 -28.79
C ALA A 701 -18.85 22.15 -27.29
N LEU A 702 -18.51 23.38 -26.95
CA LEU A 702 -18.35 23.85 -25.59
C LEU A 702 -19.45 24.86 -25.24
N PRO A 703 -20.23 24.69 -24.18
CA PRO A 703 -21.19 25.69 -23.71
C PRO A 703 -20.50 27.01 -23.33
N ALA A 704 -21.25 28.13 -23.39
CA ALA A 704 -20.78 29.40 -22.84
C ALA A 704 -20.50 29.28 -21.33
N GLY A 705 -19.42 29.91 -20.87
CA GLY A 705 -19.07 29.90 -19.43
C GLY A 705 -17.57 29.81 -19.21
N ARG A 706 -17.20 29.73 -17.92
CA ARG A 706 -15.82 29.50 -17.49
C ARG A 706 -15.57 28.01 -17.36
N TRP A 707 -14.47 27.55 -17.90
CA TRP A 707 -14.10 26.15 -17.92
C TRP A 707 -12.72 25.99 -17.29
N ARG A 708 -12.58 25.00 -16.43
CA ARG A 708 -11.32 24.53 -15.89
C ARG A 708 -10.89 23.33 -16.73
N LEU A 709 -9.72 23.44 -17.35
CA LEU A 709 -9.02 22.30 -17.92
C LEU A 709 -7.99 21.85 -16.90
N ALA A 710 -7.85 20.54 -16.71
CA ALA A 710 -6.84 19.99 -15.85
C ALA A 710 -6.16 18.80 -16.54
N THR A 711 -4.84 18.73 -16.43
CA THR A 711 -4.06 17.57 -16.87
C THR A 711 -3.46 16.85 -15.69
N LEU A 712 -3.35 15.52 -15.80
CA LEU A 712 -2.39 14.73 -15.05
C LEU A 712 -1.40 14.22 -16.08
N SER A 713 -0.15 14.62 -15.97
CA SER A 713 0.90 14.20 -16.92
C SER A 713 2.18 13.80 -16.22
N ASP A 714 2.88 12.92 -16.85
CA ASP A 714 4.26 12.50 -16.63
C ASP A 714 4.81 12.10 -18.00
N ASP A 715 5.70 12.84 -18.63
CA ASP A 715 6.33 14.15 -18.31
C ASP A 715 5.53 15.36 -18.85
N GLY A 716 6.17 16.10 -19.74
CA GLY A 716 5.76 17.42 -20.19
C GLY A 716 4.48 17.48 -20.98
N VAL A 717 3.63 18.46 -20.67
CA VAL A 717 2.34 18.68 -21.31
C VAL A 717 2.12 20.13 -21.71
N ARG A 718 1.41 20.31 -22.82
CA ARG A 718 0.85 21.61 -23.24
C ARG A 718 -0.58 21.41 -23.76
N VAL A 719 -1.51 22.24 -23.29
CA VAL A 719 -2.90 22.28 -23.76
C VAL A 719 -3.20 23.68 -24.34
N VAL A 720 -3.67 23.68 -25.56
CA VAL A 720 -4.01 24.93 -26.33
C VAL A 720 -5.47 24.87 -26.74
N VAL A 721 -6.24 25.91 -26.45
CA VAL A 721 -7.65 26.04 -26.85
C VAL A 721 -7.78 27.25 -27.81
N ASN A 722 -8.27 27.00 -29.03
CA ASN A 722 -8.41 28.03 -30.09
C ASN A 722 -7.11 28.86 -30.28
N GLY A 723 -5.95 28.19 -30.28
CA GLY A 723 -4.64 28.83 -30.45
C GLY A 723 -4.10 29.52 -29.20
N ARG A 724 -4.83 29.54 -28.08
CA ARG A 724 -4.40 30.13 -26.79
C ARG A 724 -3.90 29.03 -25.83
N PRO A 725 -2.67 29.10 -25.33
CA PRO A 725 -2.18 28.21 -24.32
C PRO A 725 -3.01 28.35 -23.02
N VAL A 726 -3.47 27.23 -22.47
CA VAL A 726 -4.26 27.16 -21.22
C VAL A 726 -3.47 26.44 -20.14
N ILE A 727 -2.75 25.39 -20.49
CA ILE A 727 -1.82 24.67 -19.61
C ILE A 727 -0.49 24.55 -20.34
N GLU A 728 0.59 24.77 -19.61
CA GLU A 728 1.95 24.56 -20.10
C GLU A 728 2.88 24.17 -18.94
N ASN A 729 3.20 22.89 -18.86
CA ASN A 729 4.24 22.34 -18.00
C ASN A 729 5.18 21.50 -18.88
N TRP A 730 6.17 22.19 -19.49
CA TRP A 730 7.04 21.60 -20.49
C TRP A 730 8.39 21.20 -19.88
N THR A 731 8.30 20.40 -18.79
CA THR A 731 9.45 19.99 -17.98
C THR A 731 9.49 18.46 -17.82
N TRP A 732 10.60 17.93 -17.37
CA TRP A 732 10.71 16.55 -16.89
C TRP A 732 10.24 16.49 -15.44
N HIS A 733 9.25 15.68 -15.14
CA HIS A 733 8.62 15.58 -13.83
C HIS A 733 7.83 14.27 -13.69
N GLY A 734 7.68 13.78 -12.45
CA GLY A 734 6.74 12.69 -12.16
C GLY A 734 5.27 13.14 -12.30
N PRO A 735 4.30 12.25 -12.04
CA PRO A 735 2.87 12.53 -12.23
C PRO A 735 2.45 13.83 -11.54
N THR A 736 2.16 14.84 -12.34
CA THR A 736 1.85 16.21 -11.89
C THR A 736 0.48 16.65 -12.43
N ARG A 737 -0.31 17.26 -11.55
CA ARG A 737 -1.58 17.86 -11.94
C ARG A 737 -1.40 19.35 -12.19
N ASP A 738 -1.70 19.77 -13.42
CA ASP A 738 -1.72 21.17 -13.83
C ASP A 738 -3.14 21.61 -14.17
N GLU A 739 -3.48 22.87 -13.90
CA GLU A 739 -4.81 23.42 -14.16
C GLU A 739 -4.73 24.77 -14.89
N GLY A 740 -5.68 25.00 -15.79
CA GLY A 740 -5.84 26.26 -16.50
C GLY A 740 -7.30 26.64 -16.68
N LEU A 741 -7.57 27.93 -16.79
CA LEU A 741 -8.91 28.46 -16.99
C LEU A 741 -9.09 28.94 -18.42
N TYR A 742 -10.20 28.59 -19.06
CA TYR A 742 -10.62 29.04 -20.34
C TYR A 742 -12.04 29.62 -20.25
N GLU A 743 -12.24 30.81 -20.85
CA GLU A 743 -13.55 31.45 -20.92
C GLU A 743 -14.10 31.29 -22.36
N GLN A 744 -15.25 30.64 -22.47
CA GLN A 744 -16.01 30.51 -23.70
C GLN A 744 -17.12 31.55 -23.69
N PRO A 745 -17.02 32.61 -24.53
CA PRO A 745 -17.96 33.74 -24.46
C PRO A 745 -19.35 33.41 -24.96
N ALA A 746 -19.48 32.47 -25.87
CA ALA A 746 -20.74 31.96 -26.40
C ALA A 746 -20.64 30.48 -26.71
N ALA A 747 -21.75 29.75 -26.58
CA ALA A 747 -21.79 28.34 -26.95
C ALA A 747 -21.35 28.13 -28.40
N GLY A 748 -20.41 27.26 -28.66
CA GLY A 748 -19.87 27.01 -29.97
C GLY A 748 -18.79 25.96 -29.99
N GLU A 749 -18.26 25.70 -31.19
CA GLU A 749 -17.17 24.77 -31.40
C GLU A 749 -15.83 25.39 -30.97
N VAL A 750 -15.02 24.61 -30.26
CA VAL A 750 -13.64 24.93 -29.90
C VAL A 750 -12.70 23.88 -30.46
N GLU A 751 -11.50 24.30 -30.83
CA GLU A 751 -10.41 23.42 -31.18
C GLU A 751 -9.47 23.29 -29.97
N ILE A 752 -9.20 22.06 -29.55
CA ILE A 752 -8.26 21.75 -28.46
C ILE A 752 -7.11 20.93 -29.04
N THR A 753 -5.89 21.37 -28.76
CA THR A 753 -4.65 20.66 -29.10
C THR A 753 -3.91 20.30 -27.81
N VAL A 754 -3.44 19.09 -27.71
CA VAL A 754 -2.63 18.59 -26.58
C VAL A 754 -1.32 18.05 -27.12
N GLU A 755 -0.22 18.49 -26.56
CA GLU A 755 1.12 17.98 -26.80
C GLU A 755 1.63 17.36 -25.50
N HIS A 756 2.25 16.18 -25.60
CA HIS A 756 2.80 15.45 -24.47
C HIS A 756 4.08 14.74 -24.89
N PHE A 757 5.09 14.78 -24.04
CA PHE A 757 6.31 13.99 -24.22
C PHE A 757 6.65 13.22 -22.95
N GLU A 758 7.29 12.08 -23.15
CA GLU A 758 7.87 11.21 -22.12
C GLU A 758 9.36 11.06 -22.37
N ILE A 759 10.17 11.20 -21.32
CA ILE A 759 11.62 10.99 -21.36
C ILE A 759 11.94 9.57 -20.95
N ASP A 760 11.64 9.21 -19.71
CA ASP A 760 11.91 7.89 -19.16
C ASP A 760 11.02 7.60 -17.95
N GLY A 761 10.75 6.32 -17.71
CA GLY A 761 10.11 5.85 -16.48
C GLY A 761 8.62 5.59 -16.58
N TYR A 762 7.88 6.10 -15.60
CA TYR A 762 6.43 5.99 -15.54
C TYR A 762 5.79 7.10 -16.37
N ALA A 763 4.81 6.79 -17.20
CA ALA A 763 4.13 7.76 -18.03
C ALA A 763 2.60 7.76 -17.86
N VAL A 764 2.01 8.94 -17.87
CA VAL A 764 0.56 9.14 -17.84
C VAL A 764 0.17 10.44 -18.53
N LEU A 765 -0.96 10.43 -19.22
CA LEU A 765 -1.63 11.65 -19.70
C LEU A 765 -3.13 11.53 -19.53
N ARG A 766 -3.72 12.45 -18.75
CA ARG A 766 -5.18 12.60 -18.63
C ARG A 766 -5.57 14.06 -18.84
N LEU A 767 -6.65 14.31 -19.57
CA LEU A 767 -7.25 15.63 -19.71
C LEU A 767 -8.68 15.61 -19.18
N GLU A 768 -8.97 16.52 -18.24
CA GLU A 768 -10.30 16.78 -17.68
C GLU A 768 -10.79 18.16 -18.11
N ILE A 769 -12.08 18.31 -18.38
CA ILE A 769 -12.72 19.59 -18.72
C ILE A 769 -13.97 19.71 -17.85
N GLU A 770 -14.01 20.70 -16.98
CA GLU A 770 -15.09 20.91 -16.02
C GLU A 770 -15.54 22.37 -15.99
N PRO A 771 -16.81 22.66 -15.64
CA PRO A 771 -17.22 24.03 -15.32
C PRO A 771 -16.35 24.59 -14.19
N ALA A 772 -15.87 25.81 -14.33
CA ALA A 772 -15.24 26.54 -13.25
C ALA A 772 -16.31 27.41 -12.58
N ASP A 773 -16.49 27.24 -11.28
CA ASP A 773 -17.45 27.99 -10.45
C ASP A 773 -17.14 29.49 -10.44
#